data_23ce81bcddea3576eec999a51c05e0ec
#
_entry.id   23ce81bcddea3576eec999a51c05e0ec
#
_cell.length_a   1.000
_cell.length_b   1.000
_cell.length_c   1.000
_cell.angle_alpha   90.00
_cell.angle_beta   90.00
_cell.angle_gamma   90.00
#
_symmetry.space_group_name_H-M   'P 1'
#
loop_
_entity.id
_entity.type
_entity.pdbx_description
1 polymer ?
#
loop_
_entity_poly.entity_id
_entity_poly.type
_entity_poly.pdbx_seq_one_letter_code
_entity_poly.pdbx_strand_id
1 'polypeptide(L)'
;MRRGLRHPGLVGTDEERSGGSAALAAALRAAVAGEVDFSAAARALVTMDASNYRRVPVGTVAPRDADDVAAVLEVCRAHGTPVVARGGGTSIGGQATGTGVVLDFTRHMAGLVSLDPEERTAVVRPGLVFDRLREAARPYGLTFGPDPSTHSRCTLGGMIGNNACGAHSVAWGTTADNVRSLDVVSYRGARLTLGREGRGAPPGLLDLVGRNLAPLRTGYPEGLPRRISGYALDALLPERGVDVARSFCGSEGTLGVVTEATVRLVPLPAEPVLVVLGYADESAAAEAAAGLLPYGPLTVEGMAADLVRGAEGLPKGGAWLFCEADGEGAARRLVRAADALDATVVKDPAGQRALWRIREDAAGTATRMPDGVEAWPGWEDCAVPPARLGAYLREFRSLLAEFGLRGVPYGHFGDGCVHVRIDFDLWTQKGVREFRRFSEAVADLVVAHGGSLSGEHGDGQARAELLPRMYGEELVGLFGAVKDVWDPDGGLNPGMLVRPRPLDEGLRFTGLPLVGVGREAARCVGVAKCRVAGPGSGPGVMCPSYRVTGEERHSTRGRARLLHEMALGEVVTDGWRSEEVREALDLCLSCKGCRSDCPVGVDMAAYKAEFLDRHYAGPLGVLRRPRSHWTMGRLPHWLDLFGRALNPAMGLPFAARLAGVTPERAMPRVAERSFVSWFADRSSTRSAALTLWPDTFTDHLAPQVGRAAVRVLEAAGLGVALPRGRVCCGLTYVSTGQLGAARRVMRRSLDVLEGRPEAGGPVVVLEPSCAATLRTDLPELLPDDPRAARLAASVRTFAEVLESLAPDWEPPRLDRPVTGQTHCHQHAVLGDAADRRLRERAGLTGTLAGGCCGLAGNFGFEPGHYEVSVACAEDQLLPALSAAPSAEVLADGFSCRTQIGHLTERRGRHLAEVLAEAIEEGAEAPRLS
;
A
#
# COMPACT_ATOMS: atom_id res chain seq x y z
N MET A 1 11.55 19.77 -39.98
CA MET A 1 10.36 19.25 -40.66
C MET A 1 9.99 17.88 -40.02
N ARG A 2 9.05 17.88 -39.08
CA ARG A 2 8.51 16.65 -38.46
C ARG A 2 7.07 16.50 -38.95
N ARG A 3 6.82 15.53 -39.86
CA ARG A 3 5.48 15.07 -40.20
C ARG A 3 5.12 13.95 -39.23
N GLY A 4 4.18 14.21 -38.32
CA GLY A 4 3.57 13.19 -37.46
C GLY A 4 2.61 12.32 -38.26
N LEU A 5 2.72 11.03 -38.12
CA LEU A 5 1.76 10.03 -38.53
C LEU A 5 0.52 10.17 -37.62
N ARG A 6 -0.59 10.55 -38.21
CA ARG A 6 -1.92 10.60 -37.56
C ARG A 6 -2.63 9.28 -37.85
N HIS A 7 -3.05 8.59 -36.80
CA HIS A 7 -3.99 7.45 -36.92
C HIS A 7 -5.40 7.97 -37.25
N PRO A 8 -6.17 7.32 -38.15
CA PRO A 8 -7.53 7.69 -38.45
C PRO A 8 -8.49 7.04 -37.42
N GLY A 9 -8.95 7.83 -36.46
CA GLY A 9 -9.99 7.42 -35.52
C GLY A 9 -10.12 8.46 -34.39
N LEU A 10 -11.09 9.37 -34.52
CA LEU A 10 -11.43 10.49 -33.63
C LEU A 10 -10.72 11.80 -33.94
N VAL A 11 -11.11 12.41 -35.05
CA VAL A 11 -10.76 13.79 -35.38
C VAL A 11 -11.93 14.69 -34.95
N GLY A 12 -11.98 15.10 -33.68
CA GLY A 12 -12.70 16.26 -33.20
C GLY A 12 -11.70 17.27 -32.68
N THR A 13 -11.94 18.55 -32.86
CA THR A 13 -11.17 19.63 -32.26
C THR A 13 -11.26 19.57 -30.73
N ASP A 14 -10.31 20.15 -29.99
CA ASP A 14 -10.35 20.15 -28.52
C ASP A 14 -11.62 20.82 -27.97
N GLU A 15 -12.22 21.76 -28.70
CA GLU A 15 -13.51 22.38 -28.39
C GLU A 15 -14.68 21.41 -28.60
N GLU A 16 -14.67 20.56 -29.64
CA GLU A 16 -15.70 19.55 -29.88
C GLU A 16 -15.61 18.42 -28.85
N ARG A 17 -14.40 18.05 -28.43
CA ARG A 17 -14.18 17.07 -27.35
C ARG A 17 -14.65 17.60 -26.00
N SER A 18 -14.41 18.87 -25.69
CA SER A 18 -14.87 19.48 -24.44
C SER A 18 -16.37 19.67 -24.41
N GLY A 19 -16.98 20.03 -25.50
CA GLY A 19 -18.44 20.16 -25.64
C GLY A 19 -19.16 18.82 -25.52
N GLY A 20 -18.64 17.76 -26.16
CA GLY A 20 -19.18 16.40 -26.07
C GLY A 20 -19.08 15.81 -24.67
N SER A 21 -17.97 16.05 -23.97
CA SER A 21 -17.76 15.60 -22.58
C SER A 21 -18.69 16.30 -21.60
N ALA A 22 -18.95 17.59 -21.76
CA ALA A 22 -19.88 18.35 -20.93
C ALA A 22 -21.35 17.88 -21.11
N ALA A 23 -21.76 17.59 -22.35
CA ALA A 23 -23.08 17.07 -22.66
C ALA A 23 -23.31 15.68 -22.06
N LEU A 24 -22.30 14.79 -22.18
CA LEU A 24 -22.32 13.47 -21.56
C LEU A 24 -22.42 13.56 -20.03
N ALA A 25 -21.62 14.42 -19.41
CA ALA A 25 -21.64 14.61 -17.95
C ALA A 25 -23.01 15.14 -17.47
N ALA A 26 -23.65 16.06 -18.22
CA ALA A 26 -24.98 16.57 -17.91
C ALA A 26 -26.05 15.46 -18.04
N ALA A 27 -26.00 14.67 -19.12
CA ALA A 27 -26.93 13.56 -19.34
C ALA A 27 -26.79 12.48 -18.23
N LEU A 28 -25.56 12.12 -17.83
CA LEU A 28 -25.31 11.19 -16.74
C LEU A 28 -25.86 11.71 -15.40
N ARG A 29 -25.60 13.00 -15.06
CA ARG A 29 -26.14 13.60 -13.81
C ARG A 29 -27.66 13.63 -13.77
N ALA A 30 -28.30 13.69 -14.92
CA ALA A 30 -29.76 13.65 -15.00
C ALA A 30 -30.33 12.23 -14.90
N ALA A 31 -29.56 11.21 -15.27
CA ALA A 31 -30.02 9.83 -15.40
C ALA A 31 -29.73 8.97 -14.16
N VAL A 32 -28.70 9.30 -13.34
CA VAL A 32 -28.26 8.45 -12.24
C VAL A 32 -28.42 9.16 -10.89
N ALA A 33 -28.69 8.38 -9.84
CA ALA A 33 -28.71 8.84 -8.45
C ALA A 33 -27.31 8.85 -7.82
N GLY A 34 -26.35 8.15 -8.43
CA GLY A 34 -24.98 8.08 -8.02
C GLY A 34 -24.16 9.35 -8.33
N GLU A 35 -22.88 9.30 -7.98
CA GLU A 35 -21.97 10.44 -8.17
C GLU A 35 -21.39 10.43 -9.59
N VAL A 36 -21.41 11.60 -10.25
CA VAL A 36 -20.84 11.83 -11.58
C VAL A 36 -19.77 12.91 -11.50
N ASP A 37 -18.52 12.54 -11.71
CA ASP A 37 -17.37 13.44 -11.60
C ASP A 37 -16.47 13.39 -12.85
N PHE A 38 -16.39 14.51 -13.56
CA PHE A 38 -15.59 14.71 -14.78
C PHE A 38 -14.43 15.69 -14.55
N SER A 39 -14.14 16.00 -13.27
CA SER A 39 -13.02 16.87 -12.91
C SER A 39 -11.68 16.27 -13.27
N ALA A 40 -10.65 17.11 -13.39
CA ALA A 40 -9.29 16.68 -13.61
C ALA A 40 -8.81 15.74 -12.48
N ALA A 41 -9.19 16.03 -11.23
CA ALA A 41 -8.86 15.19 -10.09
C ALA A 41 -9.45 13.78 -10.21
N ALA A 42 -10.75 13.65 -10.47
CA ALA A 42 -11.40 12.35 -10.61
C ALA A 42 -10.81 11.51 -11.74
N ARG A 43 -10.57 12.15 -12.90
CA ARG A 43 -9.95 11.51 -14.06
C ARG A 43 -8.55 11.03 -13.75
N ALA A 44 -7.71 11.88 -13.14
CA ALA A 44 -6.33 11.57 -12.76
C ALA A 44 -6.23 10.36 -11.82
N LEU A 45 -7.16 10.21 -10.88
CA LEU A 45 -7.18 9.11 -9.92
C LEU A 45 -7.39 7.72 -10.55
N VAL A 46 -7.92 7.65 -11.77
CA VAL A 46 -8.26 6.37 -12.43
C VAL A 46 -7.53 6.16 -13.76
N THR A 47 -6.57 7.01 -14.14
CA THR A 47 -5.74 6.85 -15.34
C THR A 47 -4.94 5.56 -15.36
N MET A 48 -4.64 5.00 -14.18
CA MET A 48 -3.80 3.81 -13.99
C MET A 48 -4.45 2.81 -13.05
N ASP A 49 -4.13 1.54 -13.21
CA ASP A 49 -4.30 0.48 -12.21
C ASP A 49 -2.93 0.08 -11.61
N ALA A 50 -2.64 -1.20 -11.42
CA ALA A 50 -1.32 -1.66 -10.96
C ALA A 50 -0.43 -2.13 -12.12
N SER A 51 -0.85 -1.92 -13.35
CA SER A 51 -0.11 -2.27 -14.57
C SER A 51 0.87 -1.17 -15.00
N ASN A 52 1.54 -1.44 -16.13
CA ASN A 52 2.40 -0.46 -16.81
C ASN A 52 1.62 0.51 -17.71
N TYR A 53 0.29 0.43 -17.77
CA TYR A 53 -0.53 1.19 -18.72
C TYR A 53 -1.17 2.41 -18.09
N ARG A 54 -1.31 3.46 -18.92
CA ARG A 54 -2.02 4.70 -18.59
C ARG A 54 -3.04 5.03 -19.67
N ARG A 55 -4.28 5.31 -19.25
CA ARG A 55 -5.33 5.80 -20.13
C ARG A 55 -6.13 6.89 -19.42
N VAL A 56 -6.40 7.96 -20.16
CA VAL A 56 -7.15 9.10 -19.62
C VAL A 56 -8.64 8.89 -19.90
N PRO A 57 -9.46 8.67 -18.86
CA PRO A 57 -10.91 8.55 -19.04
C PRO A 57 -11.56 9.92 -19.29
N VAL A 58 -12.78 9.91 -19.82
CA VAL A 58 -13.58 11.14 -19.94
C VAL A 58 -14.18 11.57 -18.60
N GLY A 59 -14.48 10.61 -17.73
CA GLY A 59 -15.03 10.87 -16.40
C GLY A 59 -15.25 9.60 -15.60
N THR A 60 -15.73 9.75 -14.37
CA THR A 60 -16.06 8.65 -13.45
C THR A 60 -17.53 8.75 -13.02
N VAL A 61 -18.14 7.58 -12.78
CA VAL A 61 -19.45 7.46 -12.14
C VAL A 61 -19.37 6.44 -11.03
N ALA A 62 -19.88 6.78 -9.84
CA ALA A 62 -20.05 5.84 -8.73
C ALA A 62 -21.53 5.48 -8.61
N PRO A 63 -21.98 4.34 -9.19
CA PRO A 63 -23.38 3.92 -9.19
C PRO A 63 -23.81 3.46 -7.79
N ARG A 64 -25.09 3.68 -7.45
CA ARG A 64 -25.69 3.24 -6.19
C ARG A 64 -26.28 1.84 -6.25
N ASP A 65 -26.75 1.46 -7.43
CA ASP A 65 -27.44 0.20 -7.67
C ASP A 65 -27.37 -0.22 -9.14
N ALA A 66 -28.09 -1.29 -9.49
CA ALA A 66 -28.16 -1.82 -10.84
C ALA A 66 -28.94 -0.91 -11.80
N ASP A 67 -29.83 -0.05 -11.28
CA ASP A 67 -30.58 0.91 -12.10
C ASP A 67 -29.67 1.99 -12.61
N ASP A 68 -28.81 2.52 -11.73
CA ASP A 68 -27.76 3.47 -12.11
C ASP A 68 -26.81 2.87 -13.16
N VAL A 69 -26.39 1.60 -12.97
CA VAL A 69 -25.52 0.91 -13.95
C VAL A 69 -26.18 0.85 -15.31
N ALA A 70 -27.46 0.46 -15.38
CA ALA A 70 -28.21 0.38 -16.65
C ALA A 70 -28.35 1.76 -17.30
N ALA A 71 -28.65 2.79 -16.51
CA ALA A 71 -28.78 4.17 -16.98
C ALA A 71 -27.45 4.71 -17.53
N VAL A 72 -26.29 4.43 -16.85
CA VAL A 72 -24.98 4.81 -17.37
C VAL A 72 -24.70 4.15 -18.71
N LEU A 73 -24.97 2.85 -18.84
CA LEU A 73 -24.75 2.11 -20.09
C LEU A 73 -25.62 2.68 -21.23
N GLU A 74 -26.88 3.02 -20.96
CA GLU A 74 -27.77 3.62 -21.93
C GLU A 74 -27.26 4.97 -22.41
N VAL A 75 -26.93 5.87 -21.47
CA VAL A 75 -26.43 7.22 -21.79
C VAL A 75 -25.10 7.12 -22.54
N CYS A 76 -24.18 6.30 -22.07
CA CYS A 76 -22.87 6.13 -22.71
C CYS A 76 -23.01 5.56 -24.12
N ARG A 77 -23.90 4.60 -24.35
CA ARG A 77 -24.23 4.07 -25.69
C ARG A 77 -24.78 5.13 -26.61
N ALA A 78 -25.73 5.96 -26.13
CA ALA A 78 -26.29 7.06 -26.91
C ALA A 78 -25.22 8.10 -27.32
N HIS A 79 -24.15 8.27 -26.53
CA HIS A 79 -23.06 9.17 -26.82
C HIS A 79 -21.84 8.48 -27.48
N GLY A 80 -21.93 7.18 -27.84
CA GLY A 80 -20.80 6.43 -28.40
C GLY A 80 -19.57 6.35 -27.49
N THR A 81 -19.77 6.42 -26.17
CA THR A 81 -18.68 6.44 -25.18
C THR A 81 -18.53 5.06 -24.54
N PRO A 82 -17.32 4.47 -24.53
CA PRO A 82 -17.08 3.21 -23.85
C PRO A 82 -17.23 3.31 -22.34
N VAL A 83 -17.44 2.14 -21.70
CA VAL A 83 -17.56 2.02 -20.24
C VAL A 83 -16.57 0.98 -19.74
N VAL A 84 -15.92 1.29 -18.61
CA VAL A 84 -14.99 0.41 -17.91
C VAL A 84 -15.45 0.22 -16.48
N ALA A 85 -15.76 -1.01 -16.09
CA ALA A 85 -16.07 -1.37 -14.71
C ALA A 85 -14.78 -1.43 -13.88
N ARG A 86 -14.76 -0.83 -12.68
CA ARG A 86 -13.57 -0.75 -11.82
C ARG A 86 -13.92 -1.01 -10.36
N GLY A 87 -13.18 -1.95 -9.76
CA GLY A 87 -13.17 -2.19 -8.32
C GLY A 87 -11.97 -1.52 -7.65
N GLY A 88 -11.14 -2.27 -6.93
CA GLY A 88 -9.97 -1.78 -6.20
C GLY A 88 -8.86 -1.16 -7.06
N GLY A 89 -8.89 -1.35 -8.38
CA GLY A 89 -7.86 -0.87 -9.30
C GLY A 89 -6.49 -1.49 -9.00
N THR A 90 -6.48 -2.77 -8.70
CA THR A 90 -5.29 -3.59 -8.38
C THR A 90 -4.86 -4.49 -9.53
N SER A 91 -5.56 -4.45 -10.66
CA SER A 91 -5.24 -5.23 -11.86
C SER A 91 -3.86 -4.89 -12.41
N ILE A 92 -3.15 -5.92 -12.90
CA ILE A 92 -1.77 -5.79 -13.39
C ILE A 92 -1.69 -5.87 -14.93
N GLY A 93 -2.76 -6.33 -15.59
CA GLY A 93 -2.84 -6.43 -17.06
C GLY A 93 -3.33 -5.15 -17.78
N GLY A 94 -3.82 -4.12 -17.04
CA GLY A 94 -4.34 -2.88 -17.60
C GLY A 94 -5.85 -2.85 -17.81
N GLN A 95 -6.56 -3.93 -17.49
CA GLN A 95 -8.01 -4.09 -17.73
C GLN A 95 -8.90 -3.18 -16.87
N ALA A 96 -8.38 -2.59 -15.80
CA ALA A 96 -9.13 -1.64 -14.97
C ALA A 96 -8.89 -0.16 -15.36
N THR A 97 -8.41 0.10 -16.59
CA THR A 97 -8.19 1.43 -17.16
C THR A 97 -8.85 1.57 -18.53
N GLY A 98 -9.30 2.76 -18.89
CA GLY A 98 -9.91 3.00 -20.19
C GLY A 98 -10.09 4.46 -20.52
N THR A 99 -10.45 4.74 -21.78
CA THR A 99 -10.66 6.09 -22.30
C THR A 99 -12.09 6.60 -22.20
N GLY A 100 -13.03 5.71 -21.80
CA GLY A 100 -14.44 6.04 -21.64
C GLY A 100 -14.83 6.50 -20.23
N VAL A 101 -16.05 6.21 -19.82
CA VAL A 101 -16.54 6.43 -18.45
C VAL A 101 -16.10 5.25 -17.57
N VAL A 102 -15.48 5.55 -16.44
CA VAL A 102 -15.10 4.54 -15.44
C VAL A 102 -16.21 4.43 -14.38
N LEU A 103 -16.78 3.23 -14.22
CA LEU A 103 -17.71 2.89 -13.15
C LEU A 103 -16.94 2.47 -11.90
N ASP A 104 -16.95 3.29 -10.86
CA ASP A 104 -16.30 2.97 -9.58
C ASP A 104 -17.30 2.35 -8.60
N PHE A 105 -17.17 1.05 -8.37
CA PHE A 105 -18.04 0.30 -7.47
C PHE A 105 -17.65 0.41 -5.98
N THR A 106 -16.53 1.01 -5.66
CA THR A 106 -15.98 1.01 -4.29
C THR A 106 -16.70 1.95 -3.33
N ARG A 107 -17.53 2.88 -3.83
CA ARG A 107 -18.18 3.91 -3.01
C ARG A 107 -19.55 3.47 -2.46
N HIS A 108 -20.46 3.02 -3.31
CA HIS A 108 -21.85 2.75 -2.93
C HIS A 108 -22.26 1.28 -3.06
N MET A 109 -21.72 0.57 -4.04
CA MET A 109 -22.00 -0.84 -4.26
C MET A 109 -20.97 -1.76 -3.59
N ALA A 110 -20.66 -1.51 -2.31
CA ALA A 110 -19.59 -2.17 -1.55
C ALA A 110 -20.09 -2.97 -0.33
N GLY A 111 -21.35 -3.38 -0.33
CA GLY A 111 -21.99 -4.06 0.79
C GLY A 111 -22.03 -5.59 0.68
N LEU A 112 -22.06 -6.25 1.84
CA LEU A 112 -22.55 -7.62 2.00
C LEU A 112 -24.08 -7.55 2.07
N VAL A 113 -24.77 -8.26 1.19
CA VAL A 113 -26.25 -8.27 1.13
C VAL A 113 -26.81 -9.28 2.11
N SER A 114 -26.31 -10.53 2.05
CA SER A 114 -26.68 -11.57 2.99
C SER A 114 -25.56 -12.60 3.15
N LEU A 115 -25.59 -13.34 4.27
CA LEU A 115 -24.70 -14.46 4.52
C LEU A 115 -25.54 -15.58 5.14
N ASP A 116 -25.46 -16.76 4.56
CA ASP A 116 -26.11 -17.99 5.04
C ASP A 116 -25.04 -19.01 5.45
N PRO A 117 -24.83 -19.22 6.76
CA PRO A 117 -23.84 -20.17 7.24
C PRO A 117 -24.21 -21.63 6.99
N GLU A 118 -25.50 -21.99 6.93
CA GLU A 118 -25.95 -23.35 6.73
C GLU A 118 -25.72 -23.78 5.28
N GLU A 119 -26.13 -22.93 4.32
CA GLU A 119 -25.89 -23.13 2.90
C GLU A 119 -24.45 -22.79 2.48
N ARG A 120 -23.68 -22.20 3.38
CA ARG A 120 -22.30 -21.71 3.14
C ARG A 120 -22.24 -20.80 1.92
N THR A 121 -23.11 -19.81 1.88
CA THR A 121 -23.15 -18.83 0.81
C THR A 121 -23.18 -17.41 1.32
N ALA A 122 -22.78 -16.49 0.48
CA ALA A 122 -22.95 -15.06 0.70
C ALA A 122 -23.37 -14.39 -0.59
N VAL A 123 -24.26 -13.40 -0.47
CA VAL A 123 -24.65 -12.51 -1.56
C VAL A 123 -23.92 -11.19 -1.37
N VAL A 124 -23.17 -10.77 -2.37
CA VAL A 124 -22.24 -9.66 -2.29
C VAL A 124 -22.39 -8.67 -3.43
N ARG A 125 -22.21 -7.38 -3.15
CA ARG A 125 -22.10 -6.35 -4.19
C ARG A 125 -20.66 -6.28 -4.73
N PRO A 126 -20.45 -5.86 -5.99
CA PRO A 126 -19.16 -5.95 -6.67
C PRO A 126 -18.04 -5.13 -6.04
N GLY A 127 -18.35 -4.04 -5.36
CA GLY A 127 -17.37 -3.19 -4.66
C GLY A 127 -16.98 -3.66 -3.26
N LEU A 128 -17.58 -4.74 -2.74
CA LEU A 128 -17.22 -5.28 -1.43
C LEU A 128 -15.75 -5.72 -1.41
N VAL A 129 -14.97 -5.17 -0.49
CA VAL A 129 -13.59 -5.59 -0.27
C VAL A 129 -13.57 -7.00 0.31
N PHE A 130 -12.72 -7.86 -0.23
CA PHE A 130 -12.66 -9.27 0.12
C PHE A 130 -12.53 -9.53 1.63
N ASP A 131 -11.64 -8.82 2.34
CA ASP A 131 -11.46 -9.00 3.79
C ASP A 131 -12.74 -8.71 4.59
N ARG A 132 -13.63 -7.85 4.09
CA ARG A 132 -14.93 -7.59 4.75
C ARG A 132 -15.84 -8.81 4.72
N LEU A 133 -15.80 -9.57 3.62
CA LEU A 133 -16.51 -10.85 3.55
C LEU A 133 -15.89 -11.87 4.52
N ARG A 134 -14.54 -11.94 4.58
CA ARG A 134 -13.83 -12.83 5.54
C ARG A 134 -14.17 -12.50 6.99
N GLU A 135 -14.15 -11.22 7.35
CA GLU A 135 -14.51 -10.74 8.69
C GLU A 135 -15.95 -11.14 9.06
N ALA A 136 -16.89 -10.99 8.13
CA ALA A 136 -18.30 -11.35 8.33
C ALA A 136 -18.53 -12.86 8.43
N ALA A 137 -17.77 -13.68 7.69
CA ALA A 137 -17.91 -15.13 7.67
C ALA A 137 -17.18 -15.83 8.85
N ARG A 138 -16.12 -15.21 9.37
CA ARG A 138 -15.26 -15.79 10.42
C ARG A 138 -15.99 -16.25 11.69
N PRO A 139 -16.98 -15.53 12.24
CA PRO A 139 -17.73 -15.97 13.41
C PRO A 139 -18.42 -17.31 13.23
N TYR A 140 -18.65 -17.72 11.98
CA TYR A 140 -19.26 -18.99 11.61
C TYR A 140 -18.23 -20.07 11.23
N GLY A 141 -16.93 -19.82 11.43
CA GLY A 141 -15.86 -20.72 11.01
C GLY A 141 -15.71 -20.84 9.48
N LEU A 142 -16.14 -19.83 8.74
CA LEU A 142 -16.15 -19.79 7.28
C LEU A 142 -15.26 -18.70 6.72
N THR A 143 -14.85 -18.88 5.46
CA THR A 143 -14.15 -17.88 4.65
C THR A 143 -14.53 -18.02 3.18
N PHE A 144 -14.15 -17.03 2.36
CA PHE A 144 -14.17 -17.18 0.90
C PHE A 144 -12.84 -17.78 0.46
N GLY A 145 -12.88 -18.83 -0.38
CA GLY A 145 -11.70 -19.65 -0.67
C GLY A 145 -10.54 -18.93 -1.35
N PRO A 146 -10.72 -18.29 -2.51
CA PRO A 146 -9.66 -17.57 -3.21
C PRO A 146 -9.16 -16.38 -2.37
N ASP A 147 -7.83 -16.26 -2.18
CA ASP A 147 -7.24 -15.22 -1.31
C ASP A 147 -6.02 -14.53 -1.94
N PRO A 148 -6.22 -13.70 -2.97
CA PRO A 148 -5.13 -12.99 -3.63
C PRO A 148 -4.37 -12.09 -2.64
N SER A 149 -3.09 -11.85 -2.89
CA SER A 149 -2.23 -10.99 -2.06
C SER A 149 -2.76 -9.55 -1.87
N THR A 150 -3.75 -9.19 -2.65
CA THR A 150 -4.47 -7.91 -2.57
C THR A 150 -5.74 -7.98 -1.70
N HIS A 151 -5.99 -9.07 -0.98
CA HIS A 151 -7.21 -9.36 -0.21
C HIS A 151 -7.76 -8.19 0.60
N SER A 152 -6.91 -7.39 1.24
CA SER A 152 -7.32 -6.26 2.08
C SER A 152 -7.87 -5.05 1.29
N ARG A 153 -7.87 -5.10 -0.05
CA ARG A 153 -8.20 -3.94 -0.92
C ARG A 153 -8.78 -4.29 -2.29
N CYS A 154 -8.67 -5.54 -2.76
CA CYS A 154 -9.39 -5.99 -3.95
C CYS A 154 -10.88 -6.17 -3.63
N THR A 155 -11.70 -6.12 -4.66
CA THR A 155 -13.17 -6.23 -4.52
C THR A 155 -13.67 -7.50 -5.19
N LEU A 156 -14.80 -8.04 -4.69
CA LEU A 156 -15.37 -9.27 -5.21
C LEU A 156 -15.69 -9.18 -6.71
N GLY A 157 -16.22 -8.03 -7.20
CA GLY A 157 -16.44 -7.82 -8.63
C GLY A 157 -15.15 -7.81 -9.44
N GLY A 158 -14.05 -7.26 -8.89
CA GLY A 158 -12.74 -7.34 -9.52
C GLY A 158 -12.18 -8.76 -9.54
N MET A 159 -12.37 -9.54 -8.46
CA MET A 159 -11.97 -10.94 -8.40
C MET A 159 -12.76 -11.78 -9.43
N ILE A 160 -14.05 -11.55 -9.58
CA ILE A 160 -14.90 -12.21 -10.59
C ILE A 160 -14.44 -11.82 -12.00
N GLY A 161 -14.20 -10.53 -12.24
CA GLY A 161 -13.78 -10.03 -13.55
C GLY A 161 -12.44 -10.60 -14.01
N ASN A 162 -11.52 -10.86 -13.10
CA ASN A 162 -10.20 -11.45 -13.40
C ASN A 162 -10.14 -12.97 -13.18
N ASN A 163 -11.16 -13.58 -12.59
CA ASN A 163 -11.12 -14.94 -12.06
C ASN A 163 -9.91 -15.13 -11.12
N ALA A 164 -9.72 -14.19 -10.18
CA ALA A 164 -8.59 -14.17 -9.25
C ALA A 164 -8.53 -15.44 -8.40
N CYS A 165 -7.29 -15.79 -8.00
CA CYS A 165 -7.01 -17.02 -7.26
C CYS A 165 -6.43 -16.72 -5.86
N GLY A 166 -5.12 -16.86 -5.69
CA GLY A 166 -4.45 -16.67 -4.40
C GLY A 166 -3.74 -17.93 -3.91
N ALA A 167 -3.16 -17.85 -2.71
CA ALA A 167 -2.33 -18.91 -2.16
C ALA A 167 -3.10 -20.23 -1.90
N HIS A 168 -4.36 -20.11 -1.50
CA HIS A 168 -5.20 -21.26 -1.15
C HIS A 168 -5.95 -21.90 -2.34
N SER A 169 -5.69 -21.50 -3.58
CA SER A 169 -6.36 -22.10 -4.73
C SER A 169 -6.04 -23.58 -4.93
N VAL A 170 -4.90 -24.05 -4.43
CA VAL A 170 -4.56 -25.48 -4.36
C VAL A 170 -5.65 -26.28 -3.65
N ALA A 171 -6.20 -25.73 -2.55
CA ALA A 171 -7.25 -26.39 -1.75
C ALA A 171 -8.68 -26.02 -2.17
N TRP A 172 -8.89 -24.75 -2.59
CA TRP A 172 -10.25 -24.20 -2.73
C TRP A 172 -10.61 -23.74 -4.13
N GLY A 173 -9.68 -23.84 -5.08
CA GLY A 173 -9.88 -23.43 -6.47
C GLY A 173 -9.83 -21.92 -6.68
N THR A 174 -10.26 -21.51 -7.86
CA THR A 174 -10.31 -20.12 -8.31
C THR A 174 -11.61 -19.42 -7.90
N THR A 175 -11.75 -18.13 -8.20
CA THR A 175 -13.00 -17.39 -7.98
C THR A 175 -14.17 -18.04 -8.72
N ALA A 176 -13.98 -18.48 -9.97
CA ALA A 176 -15.01 -19.15 -10.76
C ALA A 176 -15.49 -20.46 -10.13
N ASP A 177 -14.62 -21.18 -9.41
CA ASP A 177 -15.00 -22.41 -8.68
C ASP A 177 -15.89 -22.10 -7.47
N ASN A 178 -15.86 -20.85 -6.99
CA ASN A 178 -16.55 -20.41 -5.78
C ASN A 178 -17.71 -19.42 -6.08
N VAL A 179 -18.05 -19.17 -7.35
CA VAL A 179 -19.24 -18.42 -7.77
C VAL A 179 -20.38 -19.37 -8.08
N ARG A 180 -21.57 -19.14 -7.49
CA ARG A 180 -22.79 -19.90 -7.76
C ARG A 180 -23.69 -19.23 -8.83
N SER A 181 -23.84 -17.91 -8.74
CA SER A 181 -24.59 -17.13 -9.70
C SER A 181 -24.13 -15.69 -9.73
N LEU A 182 -24.38 -15.01 -10.85
CA LEU A 182 -24.05 -13.60 -11.05
C LEU A 182 -25.26 -12.85 -11.57
N ASP A 183 -25.58 -11.70 -10.97
CA ASP A 183 -26.48 -10.74 -11.58
C ASP A 183 -25.65 -9.71 -12.34
N VAL A 184 -25.94 -9.58 -13.63
CA VAL A 184 -25.18 -8.73 -14.54
C VAL A 184 -26.11 -7.85 -15.37
N VAL A 185 -25.59 -6.68 -15.77
CA VAL A 185 -26.24 -5.82 -16.77
C VAL A 185 -25.42 -5.90 -18.06
N SER A 186 -26.04 -6.36 -19.15
CA SER A 186 -25.43 -6.36 -20.47
C SER A 186 -25.28 -4.95 -21.02
N TYR A 187 -24.43 -4.76 -22.05
CA TYR A 187 -24.23 -3.42 -22.63
C TYR A 187 -25.52 -2.74 -23.12
N ARG A 188 -26.51 -3.54 -23.58
CA ARG A 188 -27.82 -3.05 -24.02
C ARG A 188 -28.84 -2.93 -22.89
N GLY A 189 -28.43 -3.06 -21.63
CA GLY A 189 -29.28 -2.85 -20.47
C GLY A 189 -30.10 -4.05 -20.02
N ALA A 190 -29.97 -5.22 -20.67
CA ALA A 190 -30.63 -6.43 -20.20
C ALA A 190 -30.04 -6.90 -18.86
N ARG A 191 -30.92 -7.21 -17.90
CA ARG A 191 -30.56 -7.76 -16.59
C ARG A 191 -30.65 -9.27 -16.67
N LEU A 192 -29.56 -9.93 -16.38
CA LEU A 192 -29.41 -11.37 -16.51
C LEU A 192 -28.89 -11.96 -15.19
N THR A 193 -29.49 -13.06 -14.75
CA THR A 193 -28.98 -13.88 -13.66
C THR A 193 -28.31 -15.10 -14.26
N LEU A 194 -26.98 -15.11 -14.25
CA LEU A 194 -26.15 -16.16 -14.84
C LEU A 194 -25.99 -17.35 -13.88
N GLY A 195 -26.00 -18.56 -14.42
CA GLY A 195 -25.84 -19.77 -13.63
C GLY A 195 -25.60 -21.00 -14.52
N ARG A 196 -25.81 -22.17 -13.94
CA ARG A 196 -25.71 -23.44 -14.64
C ARG A 196 -26.90 -23.70 -15.56
N GLU A 197 -26.81 -24.76 -16.36
CA GLU A 197 -27.86 -25.23 -17.30
C GLU A 197 -28.26 -24.13 -18.31
N GLY A 198 -27.31 -23.29 -18.69
CA GLY A 198 -27.55 -22.21 -19.64
C GLY A 198 -28.31 -21.01 -19.09
N ARG A 199 -28.60 -20.97 -17.79
CA ARG A 199 -29.32 -19.88 -17.14
C ARG A 199 -28.67 -18.52 -17.41
N GLY A 200 -29.45 -17.59 -17.95
CA GLY A 200 -29.00 -16.22 -18.21
C GLY A 200 -28.12 -16.08 -19.45
N ALA A 201 -27.97 -17.09 -20.28
CA ALA A 201 -27.22 -16.99 -21.52
C ALA A 201 -27.91 -15.96 -22.48
N PRO A 202 -27.16 -14.99 -23.03
CA PRO A 202 -27.73 -14.11 -24.03
C PRO A 202 -28.11 -14.86 -25.29
N PRO A 203 -29.11 -14.35 -26.03
CA PRO A 203 -29.56 -14.98 -27.27
C PRO A 203 -28.41 -15.21 -28.25
N GLY A 204 -28.32 -16.44 -28.81
CA GLY A 204 -27.27 -16.82 -29.77
C GLY A 204 -25.98 -17.38 -29.15
N LEU A 205 -25.73 -17.24 -27.86
CA LEU A 205 -24.51 -17.76 -27.23
C LEU A 205 -24.47 -19.29 -27.30
N LEU A 206 -25.51 -19.97 -26.88
CA LEU A 206 -25.53 -21.44 -26.86
C LEU A 206 -25.56 -22.04 -28.29
N ASP A 207 -26.16 -21.37 -29.26
CA ASP A 207 -26.11 -21.76 -30.66
C ASP A 207 -24.66 -21.62 -31.22
N LEU A 208 -23.96 -20.54 -30.83
CA LEU A 208 -22.56 -20.34 -31.21
C LEU A 208 -21.68 -21.45 -30.63
N VAL A 209 -21.84 -21.78 -29.36
CA VAL A 209 -21.13 -22.88 -28.69
C VAL A 209 -21.46 -24.21 -29.35
N GLY A 210 -22.73 -24.51 -29.60
CA GLY A 210 -23.20 -25.77 -30.19
C GLY A 210 -22.59 -26.05 -31.57
N ARG A 211 -22.33 -25.01 -32.36
CA ARG A 211 -21.70 -25.10 -33.67
C ARG A 211 -20.18 -25.28 -33.60
N ASN A 212 -19.54 -25.02 -32.44
CA ASN A 212 -18.09 -24.98 -32.27
C ASN A 212 -17.61 -25.95 -31.18
N LEU A 213 -18.31 -27.06 -30.94
CA LEU A 213 -17.96 -28.00 -29.87
C LEU A 213 -16.56 -28.61 -30.02
N ALA A 214 -16.11 -28.90 -31.27
CA ALA A 214 -14.82 -29.51 -31.52
C ALA A 214 -13.66 -28.58 -31.08
N PRO A 215 -13.53 -27.35 -31.60
CA PRO A 215 -12.46 -26.46 -31.16
C PRO A 215 -12.55 -26.12 -29.64
N LEU A 216 -13.74 -26.09 -29.06
CA LEU A 216 -13.90 -25.85 -27.62
C LEU A 216 -13.41 -27.04 -26.77
N ARG A 217 -13.48 -28.27 -27.26
CA ARG A 217 -13.00 -29.44 -26.54
C ARG A 217 -11.50 -29.65 -26.66
N THR A 218 -10.90 -29.26 -27.79
CA THR A 218 -9.50 -29.56 -28.08
C THR A 218 -8.57 -28.35 -28.02
N GLY A 219 -9.09 -27.13 -28.05
CA GLY A 219 -8.28 -25.91 -28.13
C GLY A 219 -7.79 -25.37 -26.78
N TYR A 220 -8.25 -25.90 -25.65
CA TYR A 220 -7.79 -25.49 -24.35
C TYR A 220 -6.68 -26.39 -23.79
N PRO A 221 -5.59 -25.83 -23.23
CA PRO A 221 -4.55 -26.63 -22.57
C PRO A 221 -5.13 -27.45 -21.41
N GLU A 222 -4.62 -28.68 -21.29
CA GLU A 222 -5.02 -29.60 -20.21
C GLU A 222 -4.01 -29.62 -19.07
N GLY A 223 -4.45 -30.09 -17.88
CA GLY A 223 -3.57 -30.28 -16.72
C GLY A 223 -3.16 -28.99 -16.00
N LEU A 224 -3.83 -27.88 -16.26
CA LEU A 224 -3.61 -26.61 -15.61
C LEU A 224 -4.64 -26.38 -14.49
N PRO A 225 -4.24 -26.34 -13.20
CA PRO A 225 -5.12 -25.90 -12.11
C PRO A 225 -5.57 -24.44 -12.29
N ARG A 226 -4.68 -23.60 -12.83
CA ARG A 226 -4.93 -22.18 -13.14
C ARG A 226 -4.78 -21.91 -14.63
N ARG A 227 -5.91 -21.71 -15.30
CA ARG A 227 -5.97 -21.28 -16.69
C ARG A 227 -6.91 -20.10 -16.77
N ILE A 228 -6.36 -18.89 -16.75
CA ILE A 228 -7.15 -17.66 -16.69
C ILE A 228 -7.19 -16.95 -18.05
N SER A 229 -6.21 -17.20 -18.93
CA SER A 229 -6.16 -16.57 -20.25
C SER A 229 -7.39 -16.89 -21.10
N GLY A 230 -7.89 -15.90 -21.82
CA GLY A 230 -9.02 -15.99 -22.71
C GLY A 230 -10.37 -16.15 -22.00
N TYR A 231 -11.44 -16.31 -22.76
CA TYR A 231 -12.74 -16.65 -22.18
C TYR A 231 -12.85 -18.15 -21.87
N ALA A 232 -13.43 -18.50 -20.73
CA ALA A 232 -13.63 -19.88 -20.31
C ALA A 232 -14.86 -20.50 -21.01
N LEU A 233 -14.82 -20.56 -22.38
CA LEU A 233 -15.97 -21.07 -23.17
C LEU A 233 -16.15 -22.57 -23.03
N ASP A 234 -15.13 -23.30 -22.64
CA ASP A 234 -15.21 -24.72 -22.30
C ASP A 234 -16.16 -25.00 -21.10
N ALA A 235 -16.42 -24.01 -20.23
CA ALA A 235 -17.45 -24.10 -19.18
C ALA A 235 -18.88 -24.22 -19.76
N LEU A 236 -19.08 -23.82 -21.01
CA LEU A 236 -20.37 -23.90 -21.69
C LEU A 236 -20.60 -25.24 -22.40
N LEU A 237 -19.64 -26.16 -22.37
CA LEU A 237 -19.79 -27.49 -22.92
C LEU A 237 -20.87 -28.28 -22.20
N PRO A 238 -21.71 -29.10 -22.92
CA PRO A 238 -22.77 -29.90 -22.29
C PRO A 238 -22.25 -30.80 -21.17
N GLU A 239 -21.12 -31.43 -21.35
CA GLU A 239 -20.47 -32.29 -20.37
C GLU A 239 -19.96 -31.58 -19.13
N ARG A 240 -19.87 -30.25 -19.16
CA ARG A 240 -19.51 -29.39 -18.03
C ARG A 240 -20.72 -28.69 -17.40
N GLY A 241 -21.93 -28.99 -17.85
CA GLY A 241 -23.20 -28.49 -17.29
C GLY A 241 -23.59 -27.10 -17.76
N VAL A 242 -23.03 -26.61 -18.89
CA VAL A 242 -23.38 -25.32 -19.51
C VAL A 242 -23.41 -24.18 -18.48
N ASP A 243 -22.29 -23.98 -17.80
CA ASP A 243 -22.17 -23.01 -16.69
C ASP A 243 -21.84 -21.59 -17.21
N VAL A 244 -22.86 -20.76 -17.33
CA VAL A 244 -22.74 -19.40 -17.88
C VAL A 244 -22.05 -18.47 -16.87
N ALA A 245 -22.29 -18.64 -15.55
CA ALA A 245 -21.65 -17.84 -14.52
C ALA A 245 -20.13 -18.11 -14.49
N ARG A 246 -19.73 -19.39 -14.58
CA ARG A 246 -18.33 -19.79 -14.65
C ARG A 246 -17.66 -19.24 -15.91
N SER A 247 -18.33 -19.31 -17.07
CA SER A 247 -17.82 -18.80 -18.35
C SER A 247 -17.66 -17.27 -18.35
N PHE A 248 -18.46 -16.57 -17.55
CA PHE A 248 -18.40 -15.12 -17.41
C PHE A 248 -17.24 -14.66 -16.51
N CYS A 249 -16.82 -15.48 -15.52
CA CYS A 249 -15.66 -15.18 -14.69
C CYS A 249 -14.39 -15.08 -15.53
N GLY A 250 -13.55 -14.08 -15.30
CA GLY A 250 -12.36 -13.82 -16.13
C GLY A 250 -12.65 -13.02 -17.40
N SER A 251 -13.87 -12.47 -17.58
CA SER A 251 -14.21 -11.65 -18.74
C SER A 251 -13.64 -10.24 -18.72
N GLU A 252 -13.00 -9.82 -17.68
CA GLU A 252 -12.30 -8.52 -17.53
C GLU A 252 -13.22 -7.30 -17.81
N GLY A 253 -14.50 -7.42 -17.51
CA GLY A 253 -15.50 -6.38 -17.77
C GLY A 253 -15.82 -6.16 -19.25
N THR A 254 -15.50 -7.11 -20.12
CA THR A 254 -15.75 -7.00 -21.56
C THR A 254 -17.11 -7.56 -22.01
N LEU A 255 -17.75 -8.41 -21.20
CA LEU A 255 -19.01 -9.08 -21.55
C LEU A 255 -20.24 -8.44 -20.89
N GLY A 256 -20.08 -7.85 -19.72
CA GLY A 256 -21.16 -7.24 -18.95
C GLY A 256 -20.65 -6.61 -17.66
N VAL A 257 -21.54 -6.00 -16.91
CA VAL A 257 -21.24 -5.34 -15.63
C VAL A 257 -21.91 -6.13 -14.51
N VAL A 258 -21.11 -6.69 -13.59
CA VAL A 258 -21.61 -7.41 -12.40
C VAL A 258 -22.23 -6.41 -11.43
N THR A 259 -23.45 -6.69 -10.97
CA THR A 259 -24.15 -5.88 -9.97
C THR A 259 -24.34 -6.59 -8.63
N GLU A 260 -24.40 -7.95 -8.65
CA GLU A 260 -24.47 -8.79 -7.47
C GLU A 260 -23.89 -10.17 -7.79
N ALA A 261 -23.38 -10.87 -6.79
CA ALA A 261 -22.88 -12.23 -6.93
C ALA A 261 -23.25 -13.08 -5.72
N THR A 262 -23.68 -14.33 -5.96
CA THR A 262 -23.80 -15.35 -4.93
C THR A 262 -22.53 -16.19 -4.94
N VAL A 263 -21.79 -16.16 -3.85
CA VAL A 263 -20.52 -16.88 -3.70
C VAL A 263 -20.62 -17.99 -2.66
N ARG A 264 -19.82 -19.06 -2.86
CA ARG A 264 -19.69 -20.18 -1.93
C ARG A 264 -18.62 -19.86 -0.89
N LEU A 265 -18.91 -20.14 0.37
CA LEU A 265 -17.95 -20.09 1.47
C LEU A 265 -17.41 -21.49 1.77
N VAL A 266 -16.17 -21.53 2.26
CA VAL A 266 -15.46 -22.75 2.67
C VAL A 266 -15.14 -22.72 4.16
N PRO A 267 -15.03 -23.88 4.84
CA PRO A 267 -14.60 -23.92 6.24
C PRO A 267 -13.17 -23.41 6.41
N LEU A 268 -12.93 -22.67 7.49
CA LEU A 268 -11.58 -22.34 7.94
C LEU A 268 -10.85 -23.59 8.43
N PRO A 269 -9.52 -23.70 8.28
CA PRO A 269 -8.74 -24.76 8.90
C PRO A 269 -8.92 -24.75 10.41
N ALA A 270 -9.07 -25.94 11.00
CA ALA A 270 -9.27 -26.08 12.44
C ALA A 270 -7.98 -25.79 13.22
N GLU A 271 -6.86 -26.29 12.73
CA GLU A 271 -5.54 -26.17 13.37
C GLU A 271 -4.47 -25.81 12.31
N PRO A 272 -4.42 -24.57 11.81
CA PRO A 272 -3.45 -24.19 10.78
C PRO A 272 -2.01 -24.34 11.29
N VAL A 273 -1.19 -25.06 10.53
CA VAL A 273 0.24 -25.28 10.80
C VAL A 273 1.02 -24.87 9.55
N LEU A 274 1.98 -23.97 9.70
CA LEU A 274 2.86 -23.59 8.61
C LEU A 274 4.11 -24.48 8.59
N VAL A 275 4.38 -25.09 7.45
CA VAL A 275 5.59 -25.85 7.15
C VAL A 275 6.41 -25.07 6.12
N VAL A 276 7.63 -24.73 6.45
CA VAL A 276 8.57 -24.13 5.51
C VAL A 276 9.65 -25.15 5.16
N LEU A 277 9.80 -25.44 3.87
CA LEU A 277 10.71 -26.46 3.33
C LEU A 277 11.82 -25.78 2.54
N GLY A 278 13.08 -26.08 2.84
CA GLY A 278 14.23 -25.49 2.18
C GLY A 278 14.80 -26.38 1.08
N TYR A 279 15.12 -25.76 -0.07
CA TYR A 279 15.70 -26.43 -1.24
C TYR A 279 16.96 -25.71 -1.74
N ALA A 280 17.71 -26.33 -2.64
CA ALA A 280 18.94 -25.76 -3.16
C ALA A 280 18.71 -24.45 -3.95
N ASP A 281 17.68 -24.44 -4.77
CA ASP A 281 17.24 -23.32 -5.61
C ASP A 281 15.75 -23.40 -5.92
N GLU A 282 15.22 -22.41 -6.62
CA GLU A 282 13.81 -22.32 -6.95
C GLU A 282 13.35 -23.42 -7.93
N SER A 283 14.23 -23.95 -8.79
CA SER A 283 13.87 -25.02 -9.70
C SER A 283 13.69 -26.34 -8.95
N ALA A 284 14.56 -26.62 -7.98
CA ALA A 284 14.43 -27.78 -7.11
C ALA A 284 13.15 -27.68 -6.23
N ALA A 285 12.86 -26.51 -5.70
CA ALA A 285 11.62 -26.28 -4.96
C ALA A 285 10.38 -26.50 -5.86
N ALA A 286 10.42 -26.02 -7.09
CA ALA A 286 9.34 -26.18 -8.06
C ALA A 286 9.12 -27.65 -8.48
N GLU A 287 10.19 -28.43 -8.65
CA GLU A 287 10.11 -29.86 -8.94
C GLU A 287 9.46 -30.63 -7.77
N ALA A 288 9.77 -30.27 -6.53
CA ALA A 288 9.21 -30.89 -5.36
C ALA A 288 7.71 -30.55 -5.13
N ALA A 289 7.27 -29.37 -5.56
CA ALA A 289 5.93 -28.85 -5.27
C ALA A 289 4.80 -29.80 -5.72
N ALA A 290 4.88 -30.32 -6.95
CA ALA A 290 3.87 -31.25 -7.48
C ALA A 290 3.76 -32.55 -6.66
N GLY A 291 4.87 -33.03 -6.09
CA GLY A 291 4.92 -34.22 -5.26
C GLY A 291 4.24 -34.06 -3.90
N LEU A 292 4.00 -32.81 -3.46
CA LEU A 292 3.33 -32.51 -2.18
C LEU A 292 1.80 -32.51 -2.31
N LEU A 293 1.25 -32.27 -3.49
CA LEU A 293 -0.20 -32.13 -3.71
C LEU A 293 -1.04 -33.34 -3.22
N PRO A 294 -0.60 -34.61 -3.41
CA PRO A 294 -1.36 -35.76 -2.93
C PRO A 294 -1.55 -35.82 -1.39
N TYR A 295 -0.76 -35.03 -0.65
CA TYR A 295 -0.84 -34.98 0.81
C TYR A 295 -1.80 -33.92 1.35
N GLY A 296 -2.49 -33.20 0.45
CA GLY A 296 -3.55 -32.25 0.77
C GLY A 296 -3.07 -30.99 1.47
N PRO A 297 -2.00 -30.31 1.01
CA PRO A 297 -1.63 -29.01 1.54
C PRO A 297 -2.70 -27.99 1.21
N LEU A 298 -2.87 -26.98 2.09
CA LEU A 298 -3.76 -25.85 1.84
C LEU A 298 -3.10 -24.82 0.93
N THR A 299 -1.78 -24.69 1.02
CA THR A 299 -0.95 -23.83 0.15
C THR A 299 0.35 -24.54 -0.22
N VAL A 300 0.94 -24.19 -1.35
CA VAL A 300 2.32 -24.55 -1.74
C VAL A 300 2.93 -23.36 -2.48
N GLU A 301 3.53 -22.45 -1.71
CA GLU A 301 4.04 -21.16 -2.18
C GLU A 301 5.54 -21.17 -2.29
N GLY A 302 6.08 -20.85 -3.48
CA GLY A 302 7.50 -20.83 -3.75
C GLY A 302 8.13 -19.44 -3.65
N MET A 303 9.37 -19.39 -3.13
CA MET A 303 10.14 -18.16 -3.07
C MET A 303 11.65 -18.42 -3.12
N ALA A 304 12.37 -17.63 -3.96
CA ALA A 304 13.82 -17.66 -4.05
C ALA A 304 14.47 -16.76 -2.98
N ALA A 305 15.72 -17.10 -2.60
CA ALA A 305 16.48 -16.38 -1.58
C ALA A 305 16.71 -14.90 -1.91
N ASP A 306 16.79 -14.55 -3.19
CA ASP A 306 17.02 -13.16 -3.65
C ASP A 306 15.94 -12.17 -3.20
N LEU A 307 14.74 -12.68 -2.86
CA LEU A 307 13.63 -11.87 -2.35
C LEU A 307 13.60 -11.77 -0.82
N VAL A 308 14.43 -12.54 -0.14
CA VAL A 308 14.42 -12.62 1.32
C VAL A 308 15.54 -11.77 1.89
N ARG A 309 15.18 -10.72 2.63
CA ARG A 309 16.16 -9.84 3.28
C ARG A 309 16.13 -10.07 4.79
N GLY A 310 17.12 -10.82 5.30
CA GLY A 310 17.34 -10.94 6.75
C GLY A 310 16.23 -11.62 7.53
N ALA A 311 15.65 -12.69 7.00
CA ALA A 311 14.57 -13.42 7.66
C ALA A 311 15.14 -14.45 8.66
N GLU A 312 14.94 -14.21 9.94
CA GLU A 312 15.13 -15.20 10.98
C GLU A 312 14.02 -16.26 10.93
N GLY A 313 14.38 -17.52 11.19
CA GLY A 313 13.41 -18.63 11.30
C GLY A 313 13.18 -19.43 10.05
N LEU A 314 13.80 -19.09 8.90
CA LEU A 314 13.77 -19.93 7.71
C LEU A 314 14.73 -21.12 7.83
N PRO A 315 14.36 -22.33 7.32
CA PRO A 315 15.24 -23.47 7.23
C PRO A 315 16.38 -23.21 6.22
N LYS A 316 17.43 -24.03 6.27
CA LYS A 316 18.55 -23.94 5.30
C LYS A 316 18.07 -24.17 3.89
N GLY A 317 18.47 -23.28 2.96
CA GLY A 317 18.11 -23.39 1.53
C GLY A 317 18.47 -22.13 0.77
N GLY A 318 18.46 -22.25 -0.57
CA GLY A 318 18.53 -21.16 -1.55
C GLY A 318 17.12 -20.78 -2.07
N ALA A 319 16.12 -21.60 -1.79
CA ALA A 319 14.71 -21.33 -2.03
C ALA A 319 13.84 -22.11 -1.05
N TRP A 320 12.59 -21.69 -0.89
CA TRP A 320 11.65 -22.29 0.06
C TRP A 320 10.28 -22.51 -0.54
N LEU A 321 9.62 -23.60 -0.03
CA LEU A 321 8.18 -23.78 -0.14
C LEU A 321 7.51 -23.50 1.20
N PHE A 322 6.51 -22.63 1.20
CA PHE A 322 5.63 -22.34 2.33
C PHE A 322 4.35 -23.13 2.15
N CYS A 323 4.17 -24.15 2.97
CA CYS A 323 3.03 -25.06 2.92
C CYS A 323 2.18 -24.91 4.17
N GLU A 324 0.92 -24.58 4.01
CA GLU A 324 -0.03 -24.63 5.13
C GLU A 324 -0.73 -26.00 5.16
N ALA A 325 -0.93 -26.52 6.36
CA ALA A 325 -1.59 -27.78 6.60
C ALA A 325 -2.64 -27.65 7.71
N ASP A 326 -3.70 -28.42 7.68
CA ASP A 326 -4.66 -28.52 8.77
C ASP A 326 -4.27 -29.65 9.72
N GLY A 327 -3.71 -29.28 10.86
CA GLY A 327 -3.24 -30.17 11.91
C GLY A 327 -1.80 -30.66 11.76
N GLU A 328 -1.22 -31.00 12.92
CA GLU A 328 0.17 -31.47 13.03
C GLU A 328 0.42 -32.77 12.24
N GLY A 329 -0.57 -33.64 12.18
CA GLY A 329 -0.47 -34.91 11.43
C GLY A 329 -0.27 -34.68 9.92
N ALA A 330 -0.99 -33.70 9.34
CA ALA A 330 -0.84 -33.31 7.95
C ALA A 330 0.52 -32.64 7.72
N ALA A 331 0.95 -31.73 8.60
CA ALA A 331 2.25 -31.09 8.53
C ALA A 331 3.40 -32.12 8.55
N ARG A 332 3.35 -33.12 9.43
CA ARG A 332 4.36 -34.19 9.47
C ARG A 332 4.40 -35.05 8.19
N ARG A 333 3.26 -35.28 7.55
CA ARG A 333 3.22 -36.00 6.25
C ARG A 333 3.89 -35.19 5.16
N LEU A 334 3.64 -33.89 5.10
CA LEU A 334 4.31 -32.97 4.14
C LEU A 334 5.83 -32.97 4.32
N VAL A 335 6.32 -32.82 5.56
CA VAL A 335 7.78 -32.86 5.84
C VAL A 335 8.42 -34.16 5.40
N ARG A 336 7.75 -35.29 5.62
CA ARG A 336 8.31 -36.60 5.20
C ARG A 336 8.32 -36.82 3.69
N ALA A 337 7.37 -36.20 2.99
CA ALA A 337 7.23 -36.35 1.54
C ALA A 337 8.12 -35.38 0.76
N ALA A 338 8.63 -34.34 1.41
CA ALA A 338 9.16 -33.17 0.76
C ALA A 338 10.56 -33.33 0.15
N ASP A 339 11.36 -34.32 0.52
CA ASP A 339 12.78 -34.44 0.12
C ASP A 339 13.55 -33.11 0.20
N ALA A 340 13.28 -32.34 1.26
CA ALA A 340 13.84 -31.01 1.50
C ALA A 340 15.21 -31.10 2.18
N LEU A 341 16.07 -30.11 1.97
CA LEU A 341 17.38 -30.00 2.66
C LEU A 341 17.21 -29.76 4.16
N ASP A 342 16.15 -29.04 4.52
CA ASP A 342 15.83 -28.67 5.91
C ASP A 342 14.34 -28.23 5.96
N ALA A 343 13.74 -28.30 7.15
CA ALA A 343 12.33 -27.95 7.33
C ALA A 343 12.07 -27.29 8.69
N THR A 344 11.21 -26.29 8.70
CA THR A 344 10.70 -25.65 9.91
C THR A 344 9.18 -25.80 9.99
N VAL A 345 8.68 -26.20 11.17
CA VAL A 345 7.23 -26.34 11.43
C VAL A 345 6.83 -25.33 12.48
N VAL A 346 5.92 -24.44 12.15
CA VAL A 346 5.50 -23.32 13.01
C VAL A 346 4.02 -23.47 13.36
N LYS A 347 3.71 -23.58 14.65
CA LYS A 347 2.36 -23.73 15.18
C LYS A 347 1.83 -22.43 15.79
N ASP A 348 2.69 -21.61 16.36
CA ASP A 348 2.24 -20.38 16.97
C ASP A 348 1.77 -19.36 15.91
N PRO A 349 0.61 -18.71 16.12
CA PRO A 349 0.06 -17.80 15.11
C PRO A 349 0.92 -16.55 14.85
N ALA A 350 1.77 -16.14 15.80
CA ALA A 350 2.65 -14.99 15.62
C ALA A 350 3.82 -15.32 14.69
N GLY A 351 4.46 -16.47 14.87
CA GLY A 351 5.50 -17.01 14.00
C GLY A 351 4.99 -17.28 12.59
N GLN A 352 3.80 -17.90 12.46
CA GLN A 352 3.16 -18.09 11.15
C GLN A 352 2.99 -16.75 10.42
N ARG A 353 2.40 -15.75 11.07
CA ARG A 353 2.23 -14.42 10.47
C ARG A 353 3.55 -13.74 10.10
N ALA A 354 4.60 -13.93 10.90
CA ALA A 354 5.91 -13.36 10.63
C ALA A 354 6.52 -13.96 9.35
N LEU A 355 6.45 -15.28 9.17
CA LEU A 355 6.94 -15.97 7.99
C LEU A 355 6.07 -15.71 6.76
N TRP A 356 4.73 -15.74 6.89
CA TRP A 356 3.81 -15.40 5.79
C TRP A 356 4.02 -13.99 5.26
N ARG A 357 4.32 -13.03 6.14
CA ARG A 357 4.60 -11.64 5.71
C ARG A 357 5.74 -11.56 4.72
N ILE A 358 6.76 -12.41 4.84
CA ILE A 358 7.88 -12.48 3.88
C ILE A 358 7.32 -12.79 2.48
N ARG A 359 6.42 -13.78 2.39
CA ARG A 359 5.81 -14.18 1.12
C ARG A 359 4.82 -13.14 0.58
N GLU A 360 4.00 -12.55 1.42
CA GLU A 360 3.03 -11.50 1.02
C GLU A 360 3.72 -10.23 0.52
N ASP A 361 4.84 -9.85 1.14
CA ASP A 361 5.60 -8.66 0.77
C ASP A 361 6.46 -8.86 -0.49
N ALA A 362 6.61 -10.10 -0.98
CA ALA A 362 7.41 -10.43 -2.16
C ALA A 362 6.99 -9.62 -3.40
N ALA A 363 5.69 -9.41 -3.64
CA ALA A 363 5.19 -8.59 -4.74
C ALA A 363 5.68 -7.14 -4.71
N GLY A 364 5.97 -6.61 -3.52
CA GLY A 364 6.56 -5.30 -3.34
C GLY A 364 8.09 -5.33 -3.38
N THR A 365 8.71 -6.30 -2.71
CA THR A 365 10.16 -6.47 -2.69
C THR A 365 10.71 -6.71 -4.09
N ALA A 366 10.02 -7.52 -4.90
CA ALA A 366 10.38 -7.82 -6.29
C ALA A 366 10.37 -6.59 -7.23
N THR A 367 9.81 -5.43 -6.81
CA THR A 367 9.84 -4.20 -7.63
C THR A 367 11.23 -3.56 -7.72
N ARG A 368 12.20 -4.09 -7.00
CA ARG A 368 13.59 -3.65 -6.98
C ARG A 368 14.53 -4.86 -7.00
N MET A 369 15.49 -4.83 -7.88
CA MET A 369 16.61 -5.75 -7.83
C MET A 369 17.47 -5.50 -6.56
N PRO A 370 18.31 -6.45 -6.13
CA PRO A 370 19.18 -6.26 -4.96
C PRO A 370 20.08 -5.03 -5.02
N ASP A 371 20.49 -4.62 -6.21
CA ASP A 371 21.27 -3.40 -6.48
C ASP A 371 20.43 -2.11 -6.57
N GLY A 372 19.10 -2.20 -6.35
CA GLY A 372 18.19 -1.07 -6.37
C GLY A 372 17.61 -0.70 -7.74
N VAL A 373 17.99 -1.39 -8.81
CA VAL A 373 17.39 -1.20 -10.14
C VAL A 373 15.89 -1.53 -10.11
N GLU A 374 15.10 -0.76 -10.86
CA GLU A 374 13.65 -0.93 -10.94
C GLU A 374 13.29 -2.20 -11.70
N ALA A 375 12.28 -2.93 -11.19
CA ALA A 375 11.70 -4.08 -11.85
C ALA A 375 10.18 -3.90 -11.99
N TRP A 376 9.67 -4.22 -13.16
CA TRP A 376 8.31 -3.89 -13.57
C TRP A 376 7.48 -5.15 -13.82
N PRO A 377 6.15 -5.07 -13.66
CA PRO A 377 5.25 -6.06 -14.20
C PRO A 377 5.28 -5.99 -15.74
N GLY A 378 4.72 -6.99 -16.39
CA GLY A 378 4.60 -7.03 -17.84
C GLY A 378 4.63 -8.45 -18.31
N TRP A 379 5.53 -9.23 -17.78
CA TRP A 379 5.50 -10.65 -17.87
C TRP A 379 5.58 -11.26 -16.46
N GLU A 380 4.53 -11.19 -15.75
CA GLU A 380 4.37 -11.94 -14.51
C GLU A 380 3.09 -12.75 -14.61
N ASP A 381 2.99 -13.89 -13.90
CA ASP A 381 1.75 -14.61 -13.77
C ASP A 381 1.46 -15.62 -14.90
N CYS A 382 2.44 -16.27 -15.44
CA CYS A 382 2.18 -17.46 -16.26
C CYS A 382 1.97 -18.70 -15.38
N ALA A 383 1.25 -19.68 -15.90
CA ALA A 383 1.10 -20.99 -15.27
C ALA A 383 1.48 -22.10 -16.25
N VAL A 384 2.20 -23.11 -15.74
CA VAL A 384 2.48 -24.35 -16.47
C VAL A 384 1.98 -25.55 -15.64
N PRO A 385 1.77 -26.73 -16.22
CA PRO A 385 1.45 -27.90 -15.41
C PRO A 385 2.47 -28.06 -14.26
N PRO A 386 2.04 -28.23 -12.99
CA PRO A 386 2.94 -28.22 -11.84
C PRO A 386 4.16 -29.14 -11.97
N ALA A 387 4.00 -30.31 -12.57
CA ALA A 387 5.09 -31.24 -12.83
C ALA A 387 6.14 -30.73 -13.83
N ARG A 388 5.88 -29.67 -14.59
CA ARG A 388 6.80 -29.07 -15.56
C ARG A 388 7.44 -27.78 -15.05
N LEU A 389 7.02 -27.30 -13.87
CA LEU A 389 7.40 -25.98 -13.37
C LEU A 389 8.91 -25.83 -13.19
N GLY A 390 9.60 -26.83 -12.64
CA GLY A 390 11.06 -26.79 -12.45
C GLY A 390 11.81 -26.69 -13.77
N ALA A 391 11.41 -27.48 -14.79
CA ALA A 391 11.99 -27.41 -16.15
C ALA A 391 11.73 -26.02 -16.76
N TYR A 392 10.51 -25.53 -16.67
CA TYR A 392 10.16 -24.19 -17.16
C TYR A 392 11.04 -23.10 -16.52
N LEU A 393 11.25 -23.13 -15.19
CA LEU A 393 12.05 -22.13 -14.51
C LEU A 393 13.52 -22.12 -14.99
N ARG A 394 14.11 -23.28 -15.27
CA ARG A 394 15.48 -23.35 -15.83
C ARG A 394 15.55 -22.71 -17.22
N GLU A 395 14.61 -23.01 -18.10
CA GLU A 395 14.57 -22.42 -19.43
C GLU A 395 14.23 -20.93 -19.38
N PHE A 396 13.34 -20.53 -18.50
CA PHE A 396 13.02 -19.12 -18.26
C PHE A 396 14.25 -18.31 -17.78
N ARG A 397 15.06 -18.86 -16.85
CA ARG A 397 16.33 -18.24 -16.43
C ARG A 397 17.32 -18.12 -17.60
N SER A 398 17.38 -19.12 -18.46
CA SER A 398 18.22 -19.07 -19.66
C SER A 398 17.75 -17.98 -20.62
N LEU A 399 16.43 -17.85 -20.83
CA LEU A 399 15.84 -16.81 -21.67
C LEU A 399 16.10 -15.40 -21.10
N LEU A 400 15.96 -15.20 -19.79
CA LEU A 400 16.32 -13.92 -19.14
C LEU A 400 17.79 -13.56 -19.43
N ALA A 401 18.71 -14.52 -19.29
CA ALA A 401 20.14 -14.31 -19.53
C ALA A 401 20.44 -13.98 -21.00
N GLU A 402 19.74 -14.60 -21.95
CA GLU A 402 19.87 -14.34 -23.40
C GLU A 402 19.48 -12.88 -23.72
N PHE A 403 18.44 -12.35 -23.07
CA PHE A 403 18.04 -10.96 -23.26
C PHE A 403 18.79 -9.96 -22.37
N GLY A 404 19.70 -10.43 -21.51
CA GLY A 404 20.42 -9.59 -20.55
C GLY A 404 19.50 -8.99 -19.47
N LEU A 405 18.37 -9.63 -19.20
CA LEU A 405 17.38 -9.22 -18.22
C LEU A 405 17.53 -10.01 -16.91
N ARG A 406 17.03 -9.42 -15.83
CA ARG A 406 17.02 -10.04 -14.50
C ARG A 406 15.61 -10.04 -13.94
N GLY A 407 15.25 -11.08 -13.21
CA GLY A 407 13.99 -11.22 -12.54
C GLY A 407 14.07 -12.35 -11.50
N VAL A 408 13.32 -12.25 -10.41
CA VAL A 408 13.34 -13.25 -9.35
C VAL A 408 11.96 -13.89 -9.25
N PRO A 409 11.84 -15.20 -9.61
CA PRO A 409 10.57 -15.92 -9.55
C PRO A 409 10.12 -16.18 -8.11
N TYR A 410 8.82 -16.05 -7.91
CA TYR A 410 8.09 -16.47 -6.71
C TYR A 410 6.66 -16.81 -7.12
N GLY A 411 5.88 -17.46 -6.28
CA GLY A 411 4.47 -17.67 -6.64
C GLY A 411 3.88 -18.98 -6.12
N HIS A 412 2.82 -19.38 -6.76
CA HIS A 412 1.98 -20.49 -6.37
C HIS A 412 2.49 -21.79 -7.03
N PHE A 413 3.61 -22.30 -6.53
CA PHE A 413 4.30 -23.44 -7.16
C PHE A 413 3.44 -24.71 -7.18
N GLY A 414 2.57 -24.88 -6.18
CA GLY A 414 1.61 -25.98 -6.17
C GLY A 414 0.64 -25.98 -7.35
N ASP A 415 0.29 -24.81 -7.86
CA ASP A 415 -0.55 -24.65 -9.04
C ASP A 415 0.24 -24.47 -10.34
N GLY A 416 1.58 -24.48 -10.25
CA GLY A 416 2.45 -24.21 -11.39
C GLY A 416 2.48 -22.75 -11.84
N CYS A 417 1.98 -21.82 -11.01
CA CYS A 417 1.90 -20.40 -11.35
C CYS A 417 3.08 -19.63 -10.77
N VAL A 418 3.66 -18.77 -11.59
CA VAL A 418 4.88 -18.01 -11.26
C VAL A 418 4.68 -16.53 -11.47
N HIS A 419 5.06 -15.75 -10.46
CA HIS A 419 5.21 -14.32 -10.58
C HIS A 419 6.67 -13.92 -10.71
N VAL A 420 6.95 -12.92 -11.54
CA VAL A 420 8.27 -12.35 -11.69
C VAL A 420 8.19 -10.89 -12.09
N ARG A 421 8.97 -10.05 -11.43
CA ARG A 421 9.21 -8.69 -11.88
C ARG A 421 10.57 -8.63 -12.56
N ILE A 422 10.63 -7.96 -13.70
CA ILE A 422 11.80 -7.94 -14.57
C ILE A 422 12.29 -6.50 -14.73
N ASP A 423 13.61 -6.33 -14.80
CA ASP A 423 14.28 -5.02 -14.90
C ASP A 423 14.22 -4.40 -16.30
N PHE A 424 13.04 -4.43 -16.91
CA PHE A 424 12.80 -3.79 -18.21
C PHE A 424 13.11 -2.29 -18.19
N ASP A 425 13.80 -1.80 -19.21
CA ASP A 425 13.94 -0.36 -19.45
C ASP A 425 12.70 0.19 -20.19
N LEU A 426 11.61 0.41 -19.46
CA LEU A 426 10.38 0.96 -20.04
C LEU A 426 10.44 2.49 -20.25
N TRP A 427 11.56 3.12 -19.94
CA TRP A 427 11.78 4.56 -20.10
C TRP A 427 12.29 4.94 -21.48
N THR A 428 12.89 3.99 -22.22
CA THR A 428 13.46 4.23 -23.54
C THR A 428 12.75 3.44 -24.63
N GLN A 429 12.74 3.98 -25.83
CA GLN A 429 12.18 3.29 -27.00
C GLN A 429 12.92 1.97 -27.34
N LYS A 430 14.22 1.90 -27.01
CA LYS A 430 15.00 0.68 -27.20
C LYS A 430 14.50 -0.39 -26.23
N GLY A 431 14.40 -0.05 -24.97
CA GLY A 431 13.96 -1.01 -23.93
C GLY A 431 12.52 -1.45 -24.12
N VAL A 432 11.62 -0.57 -24.61
CA VAL A 432 10.23 -0.95 -24.97
C VAL A 432 10.21 -1.99 -26.09
N ARG A 433 11.08 -1.86 -27.11
CA ARG A 433 11.19 -2.91 -28.14
C ARG A 433 11.76 -4.22 -27.61
N GLU A 434 12.69 -4.16 -26.67
CA GLU A 434 13.23 -5.35 -25.99
C GLU A 434 12.16 -6.02 -25.12
N PHE A 435 11.38 -5.22 -24.39
CA PHE A 435 10.22 -5.69 -23.64
C PHE A 435 9.23 -6.47 -24.52
N ARG A 436 8.87 -5.95 -25.72
CA ARG A 436 8.00 -6.66 -26.68
C ARG A 436 8.61 -7.98 -27.12
N ARG A 437 9.86 -7.97 -27.58
CA ARG A 437 10.55 -9.18 -28.05
C ARG A 437 10.65 -10.25 -26.97
N PHE A 438 10.96 -9.84 -25.76
CA PHE A 438 11.01 -10.76 -24.63
C PHE A 438 9.62 -11.33 -24.33
N SER A 439 8.58 -10.50 -24.32
CA SER A 439 7.21 -10.94 -24.06
C SER A 439 6.72 -11.96 -25.10
N GLU A 440 7.09 -11.78 -26.35
CA GLU A 440 6.78 -12.73 -27.42
C GLU A 440 7.54 -14.05 -27.22
N ALA A 441 8.84 -14.01 -26.92
CA ALA A 441 9.65 -15.20 -26.71
C ALA A 441 9.23 -16.04 -25.51
N VAL A 442 8.91 -15.36 -24.40
CA VAL A 442 8.48 -16.06 -23.18
C VAL A 442 7.05 -16.60 -23.30
N ALA A 443 6.19 -15.99 -24.14
CA ALA A 443 4.89 -16.57 -24.47
C ALA A 443 5.05 -17.89 -25.20
N ASP A 444 5.96 -17.96 -26.18
CA ASP A 444 6.28 -19.20 -26.88
C ASP A 444 6.82 -20.27 -25.93
N LEU A 445 7.68 -19.89 -24.98
CA LEU A 445 8.21 -20.79 -23.96
C LEU A 445 7.10 -21.38 -23.08
N VAL A 446 6.18 -20.52 -22.57
CA VAL A 446 5.04 -20.97 -21.74
C VAL A 446 4.17 -21.96 -22.50
N VAL A 447 3.86 -21.66 -23.77
CA VAL A 447 3.03 -22.52 -24.62
C VAL A 447 3.74 -23.85 -24.89
N ALA A 448 5.06 -23.88 -25.15
CA ALA A 448 5.84 -25.10 -25.31
C ALA A 448 5.79 -26.02 -24.08
N HIS A 449 5.65 -25.45 -22.88
CA HIS A 449 5.43 -26.21 -21.65
C HIS A 449 3.96 -26.59 -21.40
N GLY A 450 3.04 -26.29 -22.36
CA GLY A 450 1.61 -26.55 -22.23
C GLY A 450 0.91 -25.63 -21.24
N GLY A 451 1.45 -24.40 -21.08
CA GLY A 451 1.02 -23.43 -20.06
C GLY A 451 -0.05 -22.45 -20.52
N SER A 452 -0.46 -21.61 -19.57
CA SER A 452 -1.34 -20.45 -19.73
C SER A 452 -0.55 -19.16 -19.57
N LEU A 453 -0.80 -18.17 -20.43
CA LEU A 453 -0.13 -16.88 -20.38
C LEU A 453 -0.48 -16.09 -19.11
N SER A 454 -1.63 -16.36 -18.50
CA SER A 454 -2.03 -15.86 -17.19
C SER A 454 -2.51 -16.98 -16.29
N GLY A 455 -2.03 -17.02 -15.05
CA GLY A 455 -2.46 -17.94 -14.00
C GLY A 455 -3.50 -17.33 -13.04
N GLU A 456 -3.52 -15.98 -12.85
CA GLU A 456 -4.52 -15.32 -12.00
C GLU A 456 -4.79 -13.83 -12.31
N HIS A 457 -3.85 -13.12 -12.97
CA HIS A 457 -3.97 -11.66 -13.13
C HIS A 457 -4.90 -11.22 -14.27
N GLY A 458 -5.22 -12.14 -15.17
CA GLY A 458 -5.91 -11.88 -16.43
C GLY A 458 -4.94 -11.45 -17.55
N ASP A 459 -5.44 -11.38 -18.76
CA ASP A 459 -4.64 -11.01 -19.93
C ASP A 459 -4.53 -9.49 -20.08
N GLY A 460 -5.63 -8.79 -19.92
CA GLY A 460 -5.72 -7.35 -20.10
C GLY A 460 -5.19 -6.92 -21.47
N GLN A 461 -4.44 -5.83 -21.54
CA GLN A 461 -3.63 -5.45 -22.69
C GLN A 461 -2.29 -6.16 -22.68
N ALA A 462 -1.78 -6.52 -21.50
CA ALA A 462 -0.42 -7.02 -21.34
C ALA A 462 -0.17 -8.35 -22.08
N ARG A 463 -1.20 -9.19 -22.24
CA ARG A 463 -1.09 -10.54 -22.81
C ARG A 463 -2.06 -10.84 -23.92
N ALA A 464 -3.15 -10.10 -24.06
CA ALA A 464 -4.22 -10.43 -24.98
C ALA A 464 -3.75 -10.49 -26.46
N GLU A 465 -2.80 -9.66 -26.86
CA GLU A 465 -2.18 -9.73 -28.21
C GLU A 465 -1.45 -11.06 -28.46
N LEU A 466 -1.03 -11.76 -27.42
CA LEU A 466 -0.28 -13.02 -27.50
C LEU A 466 -1.17 -14.26 -27.44
N LEU A 467 -2.49 -14.11 -27.20
CA LEU A 467 -3.44 -15.23 -27.14
C LEU A 467 -3.44 -16.15 -28.36
N PRO A 468 -3.25 -15.66 -29.61
CA PRO A 468 -3.16 -16.56 -30.78
C PRO A 468 -2.01 -17.58 -30.71
N ARG A 469 -0.93 -17.26 -29.95
CA ARG A 469 0.17 -18.21 -29.70
C ARG A 469 -0.26 -19.39 -28.84
N MET A 470 -1.17 -19.16 -27.90
CA MET A 470 -1.67 -20.18 -26.99
C MET A 470 -2.86 -20.96 -27.56
N TYR A 471 -3.81 -20.26 -28.18
CA TYR A 471 -5.10 -20.83 -28.58
C TYR A 471 -5.28 -21.01 -30.08
N GLY A 472 -4.39 -20.44 -30.90
CA GLY A 472 -4.59 -20.37 -32.35
C GLY A 472 -5.64 -19.35 -32.77
N GLU A 473 -5.65 -18.98 -34.03
CA GLU A 473 -6.56 -17.94 -34.57
C GLU A 473 -8.04 -18.36 -34.54
N GLU A 474 -8.34 -19.66 -34.65
CA GLU A 474 -9.71 -20.17 -34.67
C GLU A 474 -10.41 -19.92 -33.33
N LEU A 475 -9.77 -20.31 -32.21
CA LEU A 475 -10.38 -20.14 -30.88
C LEU A 475 -10.40 -18.67 -30.45
N VAL A 476 -9.38 -17.88 -30.79
CA VAL A 476 -9.36 -16.43 -30.56
C VAL A 476 -10.44 -15.73 -31.39
N GLY A 477 -10.69 -16.15 -32.63
CA GLY A 477 -11.81 -15.71 -33.45
C GLY A 477 -13.17 -16.01 -32.79
N LEU A 478 -13.30 -17.16 -32.12
CA LEU A 478 -14.50 -17.52 -31.37
C LEU A 478 -14.67 -16.63 -30.10
N PHE A 479 -13.60 -16.23 -29.42
CA PHE A 479 -13.68 -15.22 -28.35
C PHE A 479 -14.26 -13.91 -28.89
N GLY A 480 -13.84 -13.49 -30.09
CA GLY A 480 -14.41 -12.33 -30.77
C GLY A 480 -15.91 -12.47 -31.05
N ALA A 481 -16.35 -13.62 -31.53
CA ALA A 481 -17.75 -13.89 -31.80
C ALA A 481 -18.60 -13.89 -30.50
N VAL A 482 -18.07 -14.45 -29.42
CA VAL A 482 -18.72 -14.39 -28.08
C VAL A 482 -18.83 -12.96 -27.58
N LYS A 483 -17.78 -12.18 -27.71
CA LYS A 483 -17.84 -10.73 -27.38
C LYS A 483 -18.93 -10.02 -28.15
N ASP A 484 -19.09 -10.29 -29.45
CA ASP A 484 -20.10 -9.66 -30.29
C ASP A 484 -21.54 -10.11 -29.93
N VAL A 485 -21.72 -11.28 -29.33
CA VAL A 485 -23.03 -11.72 -28.79
C VAL A 485 -23.37 -10.92 -27.51
N TRP A 486 -22.40 -10.69 -26.60
CA TRP A 486 -22.63 -9.98 -25.35
C TRP A 486 -22.66 -8.46 -25.54
N ASP A 487 -21.78 -7.93 -26.35
CA ASP A 487 -21.54 -6.49 -26.55
C ASP A 487 -21.30 -6.20 -28.05
N PRO A 488 -22.37 -6.20 -28.85
CA PRO A 488 -22.28 -6.06 -30.30
C PRO A 488 -21.75 -4.68 -30.75
N ASP A 489 -21.86 -3.69 -29.89
CA ASP A 489 -21.41 -2.32 -30.18
C ASP A 489 -19.93 -2.08 -29.74
N GLY A 490 -19.32 -3.05 -29.06
CA GLY A 490 -17.94 -2.98 -28.58
C GLY A 490 -17.67 -1.90 -27.51
N GLY A 491 -18.69 -1.56 -26.73
CA GLY A 491 -18.64 -0.45 -25.78
C GLY A 491 -18.11 -0.81 -24.39
N LEU A 492 -18.05 -2.09 -24.04
CA LEU A 492 -17.52 -2.55 -22.75
C LEU A 492 -16.04 -2.86 -22.85
N ASN A 493 -15.24 -2.10 -22.13
CA ASN A 493 -13.78 -2.25 -21.96
C ASN A 493 -13.04 -2.59 -23.28
N PRO A 494 -13.16 -1.78 -24.33
CA PRO A 494 -12.60 -2.09 -25.65
C PRO A 494 -11.07 -2.13 -25.64
N GLY A 495 -10.52 -3.10 -26.41
CA GLY A 495 -9.08 -3.29 -26.50
C GLY A 495 -8.48 -4.14 -25.38
N MET A 496 -9.34 -4.81 -24.60
CA MET A 496 -8.98 -5.82 -23.62
C MET A 496 -9.46 -7.18 -24.10
N LEU A 497 -8.66 -8.22 -23.90
CA LEU A 497 -8.92 -9.62 -24.18
C LEU A 497 -9.20 -9.93 -25.66
N VAL A 498 -10.16 -9.23 -26.25
CA VAL A 498 -10.57 -9.38 -27.65
C VAL A 498 -10.26 -8.10 -28.42
N ARG A 499 -9.72 -8.23 -29.65
CA ARG A 499 -9.26 -7.09 -30.46
C ARG A 499 -8.35 -6.16 -29.64
N PRO A 500 -7.28 -6.74 -29.07
CA PRO A 500 -6.46 -6.06 -28.08
C PRO A 500 -5.69 -4.89 -28.68
N ARG A 501 -5.33 -3.94 -27.80
CA ARG A 501 -4.31 -2.95 -28.12
C ARG A 501 -2.93 -3.61 -28.09
N PRO A 502 -1.94 -3.08 -28.84
CA PRO A 502 -0.57 -3.56 -28.74
C PRO A 502 -0.03 -3.53 -27.31
N LEU A 503 0.71 -4.56 -26.92
CA LEU A 503 1.21 -4.71 -25.56
C LEU A 503 2.21 -3.61 -25.12
N ASP A 504 2.80 -2.90 -26.07
CA ASP A 504 3.76 -1.81 -25.85
C ASP A 504 3.15 -0.40 -26.07
N GLU A 505 1.82 -0.30 -26.30
CA GLU A 505 1.12 0.98 -26.45
C GLU A 505 0.63 1.52 -25.10
N GLY A 506 0.69 2.86 -24.95
CA GLY A 506 0.11 3.53 -23.79
C GLY A 506 0.81 3.25 -22.46
N LEU A 507 2.11 3.00 -22.49
CA LEU A 507 2.91 2.81 -21.30
C LEU A 507 2.99 4.12 -20.48
N ARG A 508 2.79 4.03 -19.17
CA ARG A 508 2.70 5.18 -18.23
C ARG A 508 4.00 5.99 -18.10
N PHE A 509 5.09 5.48 -18.62
CA PHE A 509 6.42 6.12 -18.58
C PHE A 509 6.61 7.13 -19.69
N THR A 510 5.84 7.03 -20.76
CA THR A 510 5.97 7.86 -21.95
C THR A 510 5.69 9.32 -21.62
N GLY A 511 6.65 10.21 -21.90
CA GLY A 511 6.52 11.65 -21.67
C GLY A 511 6.82 12.13 -20.25
N LEU A 512 7.03 11.21 -19.28
CA LEU A 512 7.41 11.63 -17.92
C LEU A 512 8.84 12.19 -17.87
N PRO A 513 9.07 13.26 -17.08
CA PRO A 513 10.42 13.71 -16.77
C PRO A 513 11.24 12.62 -16.08
N LEU A 514 12.50 12.45 -16.50
CA LEU A 514 13.41 11.44 -15.93
C LEU A 514 13.93 11.79 -14.52
N VAL A 515 13.65 13.01 -14.04
CA VAL A 515 14.08 13.51 -12.72
C VAL A 515 12.96 14.27 -12.02
N GLY A 516 13.06 14.41 -10.70
CA GLY A 516 12.12 15.16 -9.88
C GLY A 516 10.83 14.39 -9.54
N VAL A 517 9.82 15.11 -9.05
CA VAL A 517 8.60 14.52 -8.46
C VAL A 517 7.84 13.56 -9.40
N GLY A 518 7.91 13.75 -10.70
CA GLY A 518 7.28 12.85 -11.68
C GLY A 518 7.94 11.48 -11.68
N ARG A 519 9.26 11.43 -11.72
CA ARG A 519 10.05 10.19 -11.60
C ARG A 519 9.79 9.50 -10.26
N GLU A 520 9.79 10.28 -9.18
CA GLU A 520 9.55 9.76 -7.83
C GLU A 520 8.12 9.24 -7.65
N ALA A 521 7.11 9.94 -8.19
CA ALA A 521 5.72 9.50 -8.17
C ALA A 521 5.50 8.20 -8.96
N ALA A 522 6.26 7.97 -10.04
CA ALA A 522 6.21 6.74 -10.84
C ALA A 522 6.64 5.48 -10.05
N ARG A 523 7.32 5.62 -8.90
CA ARG A 523 7.59 4.50 -7.98
C ARG A 523 6.32 3.81 -7.51
N CYS A 524 5.20 4.53 -7.44
CA CYS A 524 3.93 3.91 -7.09
C CYS A 524 3.45 2.96 -8.18
N VAL A 525 3.58 1.67 -7.97
CA VAL A 525 3.13 0.61 -8.89
C VAL A 525 1.68 0.16 -8.62
N GLY A 526 0.90 0.95 -7.89
CA GLY A 526 -0.52 0.66 -7.71
C GLY A 526 -0.87 -0.49 -6.75
N VAL A 527 0.08 -1.08 -6.01
CA VAL A 527 -0.15 -2.20 -5.04
C VAL A 527 -1.28 -1.91 -4.04
N ALA A 528 -1.53 -0.63 -3.77
CA ALA A 528 -2.67 -0.13 -2.99
C ALA A 528 -2.73 -0.56 -1.50
N LYS A 529 -1.64 -1.01 -0.88
CA LYS A 529 -1.59 -1.21 0.59
C LYS A 529 -2.04 0.04 1.39
N CYS A 530 -1.92 1.23 0.79
CA CYS A 530 -2.42 2.49 1.36
C CYS A 530 -3.94 2.64 1.35
N ARG A 531 -4.69 1.67 0.83
CA ARG A 531 -6.17 1.65 0.78
C ARG A 531 -6.80 0.69 1.78
N VAL A 532 -6.07 0.27 2.77
CA VAL A 532 -6.65 -0.50 3.88
C VAL A 532 -7.40 0.45 4.80
N ALA A 533 -8.68 0.26 5.00
CA ALA A 533 -9.56 1.14 5.78
C ALA A 533 -10.40 0.35 6.78
N GLY A 534 -10.73 1.01 7.89
CA GLY A 534 -11.68 0.57 8.92
C GLY A 534 -11.06 -0.16 10.11
N PRO A 535 -11.85 -0.41 11.16
CA PRO A 535 -11.43 -1.11 12.36
C PRO A 535 -10.84 -2.48 12.02
N GLY A 536 -9.71 -2.83 12.61
CA GLY A 536 -9.06 -4.12 12.34
C GLY A 536 -8.09 -4.14 11.17
N SER A 537 -7.86 -3.01 10.48
CA SER A 537 -6.93 -2.92 9.34
C SER A 537 -5.44 -3.15 9.68
N GLY A 538 -5.15 -3.64 10.89
CA GLY A 538 -3.81 -4.00 11.35
C GLY A 538 -2.99 -2.82 11.91
N PRO A 539 -1.81 -3.10 12.45
CA PRO A 539 -1.03 -2.13 13.24
C PRO A 539 -0.27 -1.09 12.41
N GLY A 540 -0.38 -1.10 11.09
CA GLY A 540 0.34 -0.18 10.19
C GLY A 540 -0.06 1.29 10.37
N VAL A 541 0.85 2.18 9.96
CA VAL A 541 0.67 3.64 10.03
C VAL A 541 0.14 4.21 8.72
N MET A 542 0.41 3.55 7.58
CA MET A 542 0.21 4.11 6.24
C MET A 542 -1.22 4.55 5.96
N CYS A 543 -1.30 5.76 5.48
CA CYS A 543 -2.42 6.60 5.09
C CYS A 543 -3.52 6.74 6.14
N PRO A 544 -3.22 7.39 7.29
CA PRO A 544 -4.25 7.68 8.30
C PRO A 544 -5.44 8.43 7.71
N SER A 545 -5.21 9.41 6.83
CA SER A 545 -6.29 10.16 6.16
C SER A 545 -7.18 9.27 5.28
N TYR A 546 -6.63 8.30 4.54
CA TYR A 546 -7.45 7.36 3.79
C TYR A 546 -8.29 6.45 4.71
N ARG A 547 -7.68 5.98 5.81
CA ARG A 547 -8.38 5.11 6.79
C ARG A 547 -9.66 5.74 7.31
N VAL A 548 -9.66 7.05 7.49
CA VAL A 548 -10.81 7.78 8.07
C VAL A 548 -11.75 8.38 7.02
N THR A 549 -11.26 8.72 5.82
CA THR A 549 -12.10 9.33 4.77
C THR A 549 -12.63 8.35 3.74
N GLY A 550 -11.92 7.23 3.51
CA GLY A 550 -12.20 6.27 2.43
C GLY A 550 -11.97 6.83 1.01
N GLU A 551 -11.50 8.06 0.86
CA GLU A 551 -11.35 8.70 -0.44
C GLU A 551 -10.00 8.41 -1.08
N GLU A 552 -10.01 7.97 -2.36
CA GLU A 552 -8.79 7.63 -3.11
C GLU A 552 -7.76 8.76 -3.12
N ARG A 553 -8.20 10.02 -3.28
CA ARG A 553 -7.30 11.19 -3.29
C ARG A 553 -6.49 11.35 -2.00
N HIS A 554 -6.93 10.79 -0.89
CA HIS A 554 -6.25 10.83 0.40
C HIS A 554 -5.33 9.64 0.64
N SER A 555 -5.27 8.68 -0.30
CA SER A 555 -4.31 7.58 -0.27
C SER A 555 -2.94 7.99 -0.84
N THR A 556 -1.87 7.29 -0.47
CA THR A 556 -0.55 7.46 -1.11
C THR A 556 -0.64 7.22 -2.62
N ARG A 557 -1.41 6.20 -3.05
CA ARG A 557 -1.63 5.89 -4.47
C ARG A 557 -2.31 7.04 -5.20
N GLY A 558 -3.40 7.57 -4.66
CA GLY A 558 -4.13 8.68 -5.27
C GLY A 558 -3.27 9.93 -5.41
N ARG A 559 -2.54 10.29 -4.35
CA ARG A 559 -1.60 11.41 -4.39
C ARG A 559 -0.47 11.22 -5.41
N ALA A 560 0.09 10.01 -5.48
CA ALA A 560 1.11 9.70 -6.48
C ALA A 560 0.58 9.81 -7.91
N ARG A 561 -0.66 9.40 -8.18
CA ARG A 561 -1.31 9.55 -9.49
C ARG A 561 -1.51 11.02 -9.86
N LEU A 562 -2.02 11.83 -8.94
CA LEU A 562 -2.17 13.26 -9.17
C LEU A 562 -0.84 13.96 -9.46
N LEU A 563 0.22 13.61 -8.73
CA LEU A 563 1.57 14.11 -8.98
C LEU A 563 2.13 13.63 -10.32
N HIS A 564 1.83 12.40 -10.71
CA HIS A 564 2.19 11.84 -12.02
C HIS A 564 1.50 12.62 -13.16
N GLU A 565 0.19 12.83 -13.07
CA GLU A 565 -0.58 13.58 -14.05
C GLU A 565 -0.18 15.05 -14.09
N MET A 566 0.19 15.64 -12.96
CA MET A 566 0.78 16.98 -12.88
C MET A 566 2.13 17.06 -13.64
N ALA A 567 2.96 16.03 -13.51
CA ALA A 567 4.26 16.01 -14.17
C ALA A 567 4.13 15.83 -15.69
N LEU A 568 3.11 15.10 -16.16
CA LEU A 568 2.78 14.98 -17.58
C LEU A 568 2.13 16.23 -18.15
N GLY A 569 1.33 16.95 -17.35
CA GLY A 569 0.66 18.19 -17.77
C GLY A 569 -0.50 17.99 -18.75
N GLU A 570 -1.05 16.77 -18.87
CA GLU A 570 -2.16 16.45 -19.79
C GLU A 570 -3.53 16.53 -19.09
N VAL A 571 -3.68 15.93 -17.92
CA VAL A 571 -4.93 15.92 -17.14
C VAL A 571 -4.92 17.02 -16.08
N VAL A 572 -3.80 17.17 -15.39
CA VAL A 572 -3.53 18.24 -14.41
C VAL A 572 -2.58 19.24 -15.08
N THR A 573 -3.12 20.32 -15.60
CA THR A 573 -2.42 21.25 -16.49
C THR A 573 -1.68 22.39 -15.79
N ASP A 574 -2.07 22.72 -14.53
CA ASP A 574 -1.55 23.89 -13.82
C ASP A 574 -0.18 23.64 -13.15
N GLY A 575 0.40 22.44 -13.34
CA GLY A 575 1.69 22.07 -12.80
C GLY A 575 1.77 22.32 -11.30
N TRP A 576 2.83 22.97 -10.84
CA TRP A 576 3.04 23.29 -9.42
C TRP A 576 1.99 24.23 -8.80
N ARG A 577 1.09 24.82 -9.60
CA ARG A 577 0.00 25.66 -9.12
C ARG A 577 -1.33 24.93 -9.00
N SER A 578 -1.38 23.63 -9.30
CA SER A 578 -2.60 22.84 -9.27
C SER A 578 -3.23 22.82 -7.87
N GLU A 579 -4.49 23.19 -7.80
CA GLU A 579 -5.29 23.10 -6.60
C GLU A 579 -5.71 21.65 -6.32
N GLU A 580 -5.94 20.82 -7.33
CA GLU A 580 -6.29 19.41 -7.18
C GLU A 580 -5.19 18.63 -6.45
N VAL A 581 -3.92 18.90 -6.81
CA VAL A 581 -2.77 18.30 -6.13
C VAL A 581 -2.62 18.88 -4.72
N ARG A 582 -2.81 20.19 -4.54
CA ARG A 582 -2.75 20.83 -3.23
C ARG A 582 -3.78 20.23 -2.27
N GLU A 583 -5.04 20.11 -2.70
CA GLU A 583 -6.13 19.54 -1.90
C GLU A 583 -5.89 18.06 -1.54
N ALA A 584 -5.41 17.26 -2.48
CA ALA A 584 -5.08 15.87 -2.19
C ALA A 584 -3.93 15.72 -1.18
N LEU A 585 -2.94 16.64 -1.23
CA LEU A 585 -1.81 16.65 -0.30
C LEU A 585 -2.15 17.31 1.04
N ASP A 586 -3.20 18.11 1.11
CA ASP A 586 -3.61 18.87 2.31
C ASP A 586 -3.81 17.93 3.51
N LEU A 587 -4.60 16.90 3.36
CA LEU A 587 -4.83 15.88 4.39
C LEU A 587 -3.70 14.83 4.54
N CYS A 588 -2.53 15.05 3.95
CA CYS A 588 -1.36 14.22 4.25
C CYS A 588 -0.72 14.65 5.58
N LEU A 589 -0.75 13.78 6.57
CA LEU A 589 -0.21 14.02 7.91
C LEU A 589 1.34 14.03 7.96
N SER A 590 2.02 13.75 6.87
CA SER A 590 3.50 13.62 6.80
C SER A 590 4.07 12.63 7.83
N CYS A 591 3.32 11.59 8.15
CA CYS A 591 3.66 10.55 9.12
C CYS A 591 4.79 9.60 8.68
N LYS A 592 5.25 9.71 7.42
CA LYS A 592 6.24 8.83 6.77
C LYS A 592 5.88 7.33 6.74
N GLY A 593 4.69 6.92 7.21
CA GLY A 593 4.27 5.52 7.19
C GLY A 593 4.32 4.88 5.80
N CYS A 594 4.15 5.65 4.72
CA CYS A 594 4.32 5.16 3.36
C CYS A 594 5.78 4.82 2.99
N ARG A 595 6.78 5.29 3.73
CA ARG A 595 8.19 4.94 3.51
C ARG A 595 8.48 3.49 3.98
N SER A 596 7.84 3.04 5.06
CA SER A 596 8.04 1.71 5.65
C SER A 596 6.96 0.70 5.26
N ASP A 597 5.68 1.09 5.34
CA ASP A 597 4.57 0.18 5.13
C ASP A 597 4.25 -0.03 3.64
N CYS A 598 4.68 0.90 2.77
CA CYS A 598 4.56 0.72 1.33
C CYS A 598 5.69 -0.15 0.81
N PRO A 599 5.40 -1.29 0.19
CA PRO A 599 6.45 -2.22 -0.26
C PRO A 599 7.37 -1.63 -1.33
N VAL A 600 6.96 -0.54 -1.99
CA VAL A 600 7.79 0.20 -2.96
C VAL A 600 8.42 1.48 -2.39
N GLY A 601 8.24 1.75 -1.10
CA GLY A 601 8.91 2.81 -0.38
C GLY A 601 8.64 4.23 -0.90
N VAL A 602 7.38 4.58 -1.18
CA VAL A 602 6.98 5.94 -1.58
C VAL A 602 7.09 6.89 -0.39
N ASP A 603 7.88 7.96 -0.48
CA ASP A 603 7.92 9.00 0.56
C ASP A 603 7.03 10.19 0.20
N MET A 604 5.72 10.05 0.44
CA MET A 604 4.74 11.10 0.17
C MET A 604 4.97 12.37 1.02
N ALA A 605 5.61 12.26 2.19
CA ALA A 605 5.93 13.40 3.02
C ALA A 605 6.96 14.31 2.33
N ALA A 606 7.98 13.73 1.72
CA ALA A 606 8.97 14.46 0.93
C ALA A 606 8.33 15.11 -0.30
N TYR A 607 7.46 14.38 -1.03
CA TYR A 607 6.76 14.92 -2.21
C TYR A 607 5.82 16.07 -1.84
N LYS A 608 5.08 15.97 -0.73
CA LYS A 608 4.28 17.07 -0.18
C LYS A 608 5.14 18.30 0.10
N ALA A 609 6.26 18.11 0.77
CA ALA A 609 7.17 19.22 1.12
C ALA A 609 7.71 19.93 -0.12
N GLU A 610 8.15 19.18 -1.14
CA GLU A 610 8.60 19.75 -2.42
C GLU A 610 7.48 20.46 -3.16
N PHE A 611 6.29 19.85 -3.24
CA PHE A 611 5.13 20.48 -3.87
C PHE A 611 4.79 21.81 -3.20
N LEU A 612 4.67 21.84 -1.88
CA LEU A 612 4.33 23.07 -1.13
C LEU A 612 5.41 24.16 -1.24
N ASP A 613 6.70 23.78 -1.31
CA ASP A 613 7.80 24.74 -1.52
C ASP A 613 7.65 25.44 -2.86
N ARG A 614 7.36 24.69 -3.92
CA ARG A 614 7.19 25.22 -5.28
C ARG A 614 5.82 25.89 -5.50
N HIS A 615 4.74 25.34 -4.95
CA HIS A 615 3.39 25.90 -5.07
C HIS A 615 3.29 27.31 -4.48
N TYR A 616 3.95 27.53 -3.35
CA TYR A 616 4.00 28.83 -2.69
C TYR A 616 5.27 29.62 -3.01
N ALA A 617 5.98 29.32 -4.07
CA ALA A 617 7.14 30.08 -4.52
C ALA A 617 6.74 31.42 -5.14
N GLY A 618 7.66 32.43 -5.03
CA GLY A 618 7.47 33.78 -5.57
C GLY A 618 6.53 34.66 -4.71
N PRO A 619 6.43 35.95 -5.03
CA PRO A 619 5.73 36.93 -4.19
C PRO A 619 4.23 36.61 -3.97
N LEU A 620 3.52 36.23 -5.01
CA LEU A 620 2.10 35.91 -4.93
C LEU A 620 1.87 34.59 -4.15
N GLY A 621 2.75 33.60 -4.32
CA GLY A 621 2.68 32.33 -3.58
C GLY A 621 2.90 32.53 -2.08
N VAL A 622 3.86 33.37 -1.71
CA VAL A 622 4.12 33.73 -0.31
C VAL A 622 2.90 34.37 0.33
N LEU A 623 2.16 35.22 -0.38
CA LEU A 623 0.93 35.87 0.13
C LEU A 623 -0.24 34.87 0.29
N ARG A 624 -0.30 33.85 -0.54
CA ARG A 624 -1.33 32.79 -0.50
C ARG A 624 -1.03 31.70 0.53
N ARG A 625 0.22 31.59 0.97
CA ARG A 625 0.63 30.57 1.97
C ARG A 625 -0.19 30.68 3.24
N PRO A 626 -0.75 29.58 3.77
CA PRO A 626 -1.54 29.61 4.99
C PRO A 626 -0.81 30.28 6.17
N ARG A 627 -1.54 31.02 7.00
CA ARG A 627 -0.95 31.68 8.19
C ARG A 627 -0.35 30.68 9.15
N SER A 628 -0.97 29.50 9.30
CA SER A 628 -0.44 28.37 10.07
C SER A 628 0.99 27.98 9.70
N HIS A 629 1.34 28.05 8.40
CA HIS A 629 2.71 27.76 7.94
C HIS A 629 3.73 28.80 8.45
N TRP A 630 3.30 30.07 8.66
CA TRP A 630 4.18 31.12 9.21
C TRP A 630 4.29 31.06 10.72
N THR A 631 3.25 30.67 11.41
CA THR A 631 3.18 30.59 12.87
C THR A 631 3.71 29.24 13.36
N MET A 632 3.03 28.15 13.03
CA MET A 632 3.40 26.79 13.46
C MET A 632 4.66 26.28 12.75
N GLY A 633 4.80 26.52 11.43
CA GLY A 633 6.00 26.13 10.69
C GLY A 633 7.28 26.79 11.17
N ARG A 634 7.18 27.99 11.75
CA ARG A 634 8.30 28.73 12.36
C ARG A 634 8.25 28.76 13.89
N LEU A 635 7.48 27.87 14.49
CA LEU A 635 7.34 27.80 15.94
C LEU A 635 8.69 27.75 16.69
N PRO A 636 9.71 26.98 16.23
CA PRO A 636 11.02 26.98 16.88
C PRO A 636 11.63 28.38 16.96
N HIS A 637 11.53 29.16 15.89
CA HIS A 637 12.06 30.53 15.82
C HIS A 637 11.32 31.47 16.79
N TRP A 638 10.00 31.37 16.86
CA TRP A 638 9.21 32.22 17.76
C TRP A 638 9.45 31.89 19.24
N LEU A 639 9.55 30.58 19.57
CA LEU A 639 9.85 30.15 20.93
C LEU A 639 11.26 30.57 21.38
N ASP A 640 12.22 30.47 20.48
CA ASP A 640 13.59 30.93 20.73
C ASP A 640 13.69 32.44 20.97
N LEU A 641 12.84 33.23 20.30
CA LEU A 641 12.89 34.69 20.37
C LEU A 641 12.12 35.26 21.56
N PHE A 642 10.95 34.72 21.81
CA PHE A 642 9.99 35.26 22.78
C PHE A 642 9.78 34.39 24.03
N GLY A 643 10.07 33.06 23.92
CA GLY A 643 9.91 32.13 25.03
C GLY A 643 8.53 32.21 25.69
N ARG A 644 8.50 32.24 27.02
CA ARG A 644 7.26 32.34 27.82
C ARG A 644 6.44 33.62 27.59
N ALA A 645 7.00 34.64 26.99
CA ALA A 645 6.27 35.89 26.69
C ALA A 645 5.15 35.65 25.65
N LEU A 646 5.15 34.51 24.97
CA LEU A 646 4.06 34.08 24.08
C LEU A 646 2.82 33.56 24.81
N ASN A 647 2.94 33.11 26.06
CA ASN A 647 1.83 32.48 26.80
C ASN A 647 0.56 33.34 26.89
N PRO A 648 0.61 34.66 27.18
CA PRO A 648 -0.61 35.47 27.20
C PRO A 648 -1.31 35.53 25.85
N ALA A 649 -0.53 35.63 24.75
CA ALA A 649 -1.09 35.66 23.41
C ALA A 649 -1.65 34.30 22.99
N MET A 650 -0.95 33.21 23.31
CA MET A 650 -1.38 31.84 22.99
C MET A 650 -2.65 31.39 23.71
N GLY A 651 -2.96 32.00 24.84
CA GLY A 651 -4.19 31.75 25.61
C GLY A 651 -5.44 32.49 25.11
N LEU A 652 -5.29 33.40 24.14
CA LEU A 652 -6.41 34.18 23.59
C LEU A 652 -7.01 33.51 22.35
N PRO A 653 -8.31 33.14 22.32
CA PRO A 653 -8.95 32.50 21.16
C PRO A 653 -8.81 33.34 19.88
N PHE A 654 -8.83 34.65 19.99
CA PHE A 654 -8.66 35.58 18.88
C PHE A 654 -7.22 35.49 18.28
N ALA A 655 -6.21 35.37 19.15
CA ALA A 655 -4.82 35.26 18.70
C ALA A 655 -4.55 33.93 17.92
N ALA A 656 -5.15 32.83 18.41
CA ALA A 656 -5.10 31.56 17.71
C ALA A 656 -5.68 31.65 16.28
N ARG A 657 -6.84 32.29 16.14
CA ARG A 657 -7.47 32.52 14.83
C ARG A 657 -6.62 33.41 13.90
N LEU A 658 -6.01 34.46 14.44
CA LEU A 658 -5.07 35.31 13.66
C LEU A 658 -3.82 34.53 13.24
N ALA A 659 -3.36 33.63 14.10
CA ALA A 659 -2.23 32.75 13.80
C ALA A 659 -2.58 31.63 12.78
N GLY A 660 -3.82 31.51 12.35
CA GLY A 660 -4.28 30.44 11.46
C GLY A 660 -4.36 29.09 12.15
N VAL A 661 -4.64 29.09 13.45
CA VAL A 661 -4.83 27.89 14.28
C VAL A 661 -6.31 27.66 14.49
N THR A 662 -6.72 26.40 14.46
CA THR A 662 -8.11 26.00 14.68
C THR A 662 -8.58 26.34 16.11
N PRO A 663 -9.81 26.84 16.29
CA PRO A 663 -10.31 27.24 17.61
C PRO A 663 -10.59 26.07 18.55
N GLU A 664 -10.76 24.87 17.99
CA GLU A 664 -11.06 23.65 18.75
C GLU A 664 -9.86 23.15 19.59
N ARG A 665 -8.66 23.72 19.37
CA ARG A 665 -7.45 23.30 20.07
C ARG A 665 -6.80 24.40 20.89
N ALA A 666 -6.49 24.08 22.12
CA ALA A 666 -5.64 24.92 22.94
C ALA A 666 -4.18 24.81 22.53
N MET A 667 -3.51 25.94 22.42
CA MET A 667 -2.06 25.96 22.16
C MET A 667 -1.27 25.47 23.39
N PRO A 668 -0.21 24.68 23.19
CA PRO A 668 0.63 24.24 24.30
C PRO A 668 1.30 25.41 25.00
N ARG A 669 1.30 25.40 26.33
CA ARG A 669 1.95 26.44 27.14
C ARG A 669 3.46 26.30 27.10
N VAL A 670 4.15 27.42 26.96
CA VAL A 670 5.61 27.51 27.10
C VAL A 670 5.97 27.41 28.60
N ALA A 671 6.93 26.56 28.89
CA ALA A 671 7.40 26.32 30.24
C ALA A 671 8.03 27.60 30.87
N GLU A 672 7.95 27.73 32.18
CA GLU A 672 8.56 28.86 32.92
C GLU A 672 10.07 28.86 32.77
N ARG A 673 10.69 27.70 32.79
CA ARG A 673 12.13 27.50 32.64
C ARG A 673 12.42 26.43 31.59
N SER A 674 13.19 26.80 30.58
CA SER A 674 13.57 25.87 29.50
C SER A 674 14.53 24.77 30.02
N PHE A 675 14.56 23.64 29.28
CA PHE A 675 15.44 22.54 29.59
C PHE A 675 16.91 22.96 29.51
N VAL A 676 17.29 23.72 28.47
CA VAL A 676 18.67 24.22 28.29
C VAL A 676 19.08 25.13 29.45
N SER A 677 18.21 26.04 29.90
CA SER A 677 18.49 26.91 31.06
C SER A 677 18.63 26.10 32.34
N TRP A 678 17.81 25.06 32.53
CA TRP A 678 17.94 24.18 33.71
C TRP A 678 19.25 23.39 33.67
N PHE A 679 19.65 22.89 32.48
CA PHE A 679 20.88 22.11 32.31
C PHE A 679 22.13 22.98 32.56
N ALA A 680 22.14 24.25 32.13
CA ALA A 680 23.24 25.16 32.28
C ALA A 680 23.63 25.47 33.76
N ASP A 681 22.66 25.39 34.67
CA ASP A 681 22.86 25.63 36.10
C ASP A 681 23.40 24.40 36.88
N ARG A 682 23.60 23.29 36.16
CA ARG A 682 24.06 22.03 36.76
C ARG A 682 25.59 21.94 36.69
N SER A 683 26.16 21.42 37.76
CA SER A 683 27.53 20.95 37.75
C SER A 683 27.56 19.44 37.56
N SER A 684 28.08 18.96 36.43
CA SER A 684 28.36 17.53 36.24
C SER A 684 29.82 17.23 36.46
N THR A 685 30.11 16.19 37.22
CA THR A 685 31.48 15.68 37.46
C THR A 685 31.91 14.60 36.45
N ARG A 686 31.00 14.17 35.57
CA ARG A 686 31.28 13.12 34.61
C ARG A 686 31.71 13.69 33.25
N SER A 687 32.68 13.06 32.60
CA SER A 687 33.02 13.34 31.22
C SER A 687 31.85 12.99 30.32
N ALA A 688 31.59 13.81 29.31
CA ALA A 688 30.48 13.60 28.37
C ALA A 688 30.75 12.37 27.50
N ALA A 689 29.84 11.39 27.57
CA ALA A 689 29.82 10.19 26.73
C ALA A 689 28.91 10.33 25.48
N LEU A 690 27.95 11.24 25.56
CA LEU A 690 26.97 11.49 24.51
C LEU A 690 26.55 12.95 24.47
N THR A 691 25.89 13.32 23.37
CA THR A 691 25.19 14.61 23.26
C THR A 691 23.71 14.42 23.24
N LEU A 692 23.00 15.04 24.15
CA LEU A 692 21.56 15.13 24.13
C LEU A 692 21.12 16.31 23.25
N TRP A 693 20.30 16.05 22.25
CA TRP A 693 19.74 17.06 21.36
C TRP A 693 18.57 17.75 22.03
N PRO A 694 18.66 19.05 22.35
CA PRO A 694 17.55 19.79 22.95
C PRO A 694 16.59 20.24 21.86
N ASP A 695 15.66 19.34 21.45
CA ASP A 695 14.63 19.70 20.50
C ASP A 695 13.68 20.76 21.07
N THR A 696 13.02 21.51 20.20
CA THR A 696 12.17 22.63 20.58
C THR A 696 11.05 22.26 21.57
N PHE A 697 10.49 21.06 21.42
CA PHE A 697 9.39 20.60 22.28
C PHE A 697 9.91 20.26 23.69
N THR A 698 11.04 19.54 23.74
CA THR A 698 11.74 19.23 25.00
C THR A 698 12.30 20.49 25.67
N ASP A 699 12.84 21.44 24.92
CA ASP A 699 13.39 22.66 25.54
C ASP A 699 12.31 23.58 26.10
N HIS A 700 11.30 23.91 25.29
CA HIS A 700 10.36 24.98 25.63
C HIS A 700 8.99 24.51 26.16
N LEU A 701 8.52 23.34 25.75
CA LEU A 701 7.13 22.92 26.03
C LEU A 701 7.03 21.75 27.00
N ALA A 702 8.04 20.89 27.06
CA ALA A 702 8.07 19.70 27.91
C ALA A 702 9.43 19.47 28.57
N PRO A 703 10.03 20.44 29.29
CA PRO A 703 11.40 20.35 29.84
C PRO A 703 11.56 19.22 30.85
N GLN A 704 10.49 18.71 31.45
CA GLN A 704 10.52 17.55 32.35
C GLN A 704 11.01 16.28 31.64
N VAL A 705 10.73 16.11 30.34
CA VAL A 705 11.20 14.97 29.55
C VAL A 705 12.73 14.98 29.44
N GLY A 706 13.32 16.13 29.12
CA GLY A 706 14.77 16.29 29.05
C GLY A 706 15.45 16.08 30.41
N ARG A 707 14.84 16.61 31.50
CA ARG A 707 15.33 16.43 32.88
C ARG A 707 15.30 14.95 33.27
N ALA A 708 14.23 14.25 32.98
CA ALA A 708 14.07 12.82 33.24
C ALA A 708 15.11 11.99 32.46
N ALA A 709 15.27 12.28 31.17
CA ALA A 709 16.24 11.59 30.34
C ALA A 709 17.69 11.76 30.87
N VAL A 710 18.07 12.98 31.28
CA VAL A 710 19.39 13.20 31.89
C VAL A 710 19.57 12.39 33.16
N ARG A 711 18.56 12.32 34.04
CA ARG A 711 18.62 11.50 35.27
C ARG A 711 18.83 10.02 34.98
N VAL A 712 18.08 9.46 34.04
CA VAL A 712 18.21 8.05 33.69
C VAL A 712 19.57 7.76 33.07
N LEU A 713 20.02 8.59 32.11
CA LEU A 713 21.33 8.45 31.48
C LEU A 713 22.49 8.53 32.51
N GLU A 714 22.41 9.45 33.46
CA GLU A 714 23.41 9.59 34.54
C GLU A 714 23.31 8.42 35.54
N ALA A 715 22.12 7.90 35.84
CA ALA A 715 21.96 6.67 36.64
C ALA A 715 22.57 5.45 35.94
N ALA A 716 22.47 5.42 34.62
CA ALA A 716 23.15 4.40 33.79
C ALA A 716 24.66 4.63 33.62
N GLY A 717 25.25 5.61 34.32
CA GLY A 717 26.67 5.88 34.28
C GLY A 717 27.16 6.77 33.15
N LEU A 718 26.24 7.27 32.30
CA LEU A 718 26.57 8.05 31.11
C LEU A 718 26.63 9.55 31.40
N GLY A 719 27.74 10.22 31.04
CA GLY A 719 27.84 11.66 31.08
C GLY A 719 27.12 12.30 29.90
N VAL A 720 26.34 13.37 30.17
CA VAL A 720 25.54 14.04 29.17
C VAL A 720 26.06 15.44 28.88
N ALA A 721 26.19 15.82 27.62
CA ALA A 721 26.46 17.19 27.19
C ALA A 721 25.32 17.74 26.30
N LEU A 722 25.18 19.05 26.25
CA LEU A 722 24.33 19.73 25.28
C LEU A 722 25.20 20.45 24.22
N PRO A 723 24.67 20.70 23.01
CA PRO A 723 25.28 21.58 22.03
C PRO A 723 25.51 23.01 22.62
N ARG A 724 26.65 23.64 22.30
CA ARG A 724 26.98 25.00 22.75
C ARG A 724 26.25 26.12 21.98
N GLY A 725 25.09 25.81 21.43
CA GLY A 725 24.29 26.74 20.66
C GLY A 725 22.92 26.17 20.33
N ARG A 726 22.11 27.00 19.71
CA ARG A 726 20.75 26.57 19.32
C ARG A 726 20.80 25.62 18.13
N VAL A 727 20.17 24.49 18.26
CA VAL A 727 20.00 23.47 17.23
C VAL A 727 18.52 23.21 16.95
N CYS A 728 18.20 22.88 15.72
CA CYS A 728 16.85 22.50 15.31
C CYS A 728 16.92 21.52 14.13
N CYS A 729 16.11 20.46 14.15
CA CYS A 729 16.05 19.47 13.08
C CYS A 729 15.41 19.99 11.78
N GLY A 730 14.68 21.11 11.84
CA GLY A 730 14.04 21.72 10.67
C GLY A 730 12.69 21.12 10.29
N LEU A 731 12.17 20.14 11.02
CA LEU A 731 10.93 19.40 10.66
C LEU A 731 9.73 20.30 10.38
N THR A 732 9.48 21.31 11.23
CA THR A 732 8.32 22.20 11.06
C THR A 732 8.39 23.03 9.78
N TYR A 733 9.60 23.34 9.30
CA TYR A 733 9.80 23.98 8.01
C TYR A 733 9.59 22.99 6.85
N VAL A 734 10.04 21.75 7.00
CA VAL A 734 9.84 20.69 6.01
C VAL A 734 8.35 20.39 5.83
N SER A 735 7.63 20.13 6.92
CA SER A 735 6.20 19.78 6.88
C SER A 735 5.31 20.87 6.26
N THR A 736 5.74 22.12 6.32
CA THR A 736 5.03 23.28 5.74
C THR A 736 5.61 23.73 4.39
N GLY A 737 6.51 22.95 3.76
CA GLY A 737 7.10 23.26 2.46
C GLY A 737 7.91 24.57 2.47
N GLN A 738 8.75 24.77 3.47
CA GLN A 738 9.68 25.89 3.58
C GLN A 738 11.13 25.37 3.49
N LEU A 739 11.43 24.60 2.43
CA LEU A 739 12.68 23.83 2.29
C LEU A 739 13.94 24.72 2.32
N GLY A 740 13.87 25.91 1.77
CA GLY A 740 14.98 26.88 1.85
C GLY A 740 15.29 27.31 3.28
N ALA A 741 14.26 27.47 4.12
CA ALA A 741 14.45 27.77 5.56
C ALA A 741 14.94 26.53 6.33
N ALA A 742 14.41 25.34 6.02
CA ALA A 742 14.86 24.08 6.59
C ALA A 742 16.36 23.86 6.38
N ARG A 743 16.84 24.01 5.13
CA ARG A 743 18.28 23.89 4.80
C ARG A 743 19.15 24.86 5.59
N ARG A 744 18.71 26.12 5.78
CA ARG A 744 19.48 27.11 6.57
C ARG A 744 19.57 26.73 8.04
N VAL A 745 18.46 26.28 8.62
CA VAL A 745 18.40 25.85 10.03
C VAL A 745 19.23 24.59 10.24
N MET A 746 19.16 23.63 9.35
CA MET A 746 19.94 22.39 9.38
C MET A 746 21.43 22.66 9.28
N ARG A 747 21.90 23.51 8.33
CA ARG A 747 23.32 23.92 8.22
C ARG A 747 23.81 24.58 9.51
N ARG A 748 23.04 25.51 10.07
CA ARG A 748 23.38 26.14 11.35
C ARG A 748 23.54 25.12 12.48
N SER A 749 22.70 24.11 12.52
CA SER A 749 22.80 23.03 13.51
C SER A 749 24.06 22.19 13.30
N LEU A 750 24.45 21.92 12.05
CA LEU A 750 25.72 21.28 11.72
C LEU A 750 26.91 22.12 12.17
N ASP A 751 26.89 23.44 11.93
CA ASP A 751 27.97 24.36 12.34
C ASP A 751 28.13 24.36 13.87
N VAL A 752 27.02 24.38 14.63
CA VAL A 752 27.04 24.31 16.12
C VAL A 752 27.63 22.99 16.60
N LEU A 753 27.37 21.89 15.92
CA LEU A 753 27.91 20.58 16.29
C LEU A 753 29.36 20.37 15.92
N GLU A 754 29.85 20.99 14.85
CA GLU A 754 31.25 20.88 14.40
C GLU A 754 32.25 21.57 15.36
N GLY A 755 31.85 22.63 16.07
CA GLY A 755 32.65 23.36 17.07
C GLY A 755 32.88 22.58 18.38
N ARG A 756 32.78 21.24 18.37
CA ARG A 756 32.92 20.39 19.56
C ARG A 756 34.36 19.88 19.72
N PRO A 757 35.04 20.21 20.79
CA PRO A 757 36.37 19.63 21.08
C PRO A 757 36.33 18.21 21.65
N GLU A 758 35.22 17.68 22.17
CA GLU A 758 35.29 16.59 23.14
C GLU A 758 34.30 15.41 22.96
N ALA A 759 33.44 15.32 21.96
CA ALA A 759 32.49 14.22 21.89
C ALA A 759 32.32 13.63 20.48
N GLY A 760 33.14 12.62 20.17
CA GLY A 760 32.90 11.66 19.10
C GLY A 760 31.74 10.68 19.40
N GLY A 761 30.92 10.92 20.43
CA GLY A 761 29.84 10.06 20.89
C GLY A 761 28.53 10.28 20.11
N PRO A 762 27.53 9.39 20.32
CA PRO A 762 26.23 9.49 19.65
C PRO A 762 25.45 10.75 20.06
N VAL A 763 24.57 11.18 19.14
CA VAL A 763 23.60 12.25 19.38
C VAL A 763 22.26 11.62 19.74
N VAL A 764 21.83 11.79 20.98
CA VAL A 764 20.56 11.25 21.48
C VAL A 764 19.44 12.25 21.25
N VAL A 765 18.35 11.78 20.64
CA VAL A 765 17.18 12.61 20.33
C VAL A 765 15.94 11.98 20.98
N LEU A 766 15.28 12.74 21.85
CA LEU A 766 14.12 12.27 22.62
C LEU A 766 12.82 12.32 21.82
N GLU A 767 12.66 13.33 20.98
CA GLU A 767 11.48 13.47 20.13
C GLU A 767 11.64 12.63 18.86
N PRO A 768 10.81 11.56 18.68
CA PRO A 768 10.97 10.65 17.54
C PRO A 768 10.87 11.34 16.18
N SER A 769 10.06 12.38 16.07
CA SER A 769 9.91 13.14 14.84
C SER A 769 11.19 13.90 14.45
N CYS A 770 11.91 14.45 15.44
CA CYS A 770 13.19 15.09 15.23
C CYS A 770 14.28 14.06 14.88
N ALA A 771 14.32 12.92 15.58
CA ALA A 771 15.26 11.83 15.28
C ALA A 771 15.10 11.33 13.84
N ALA A 772 13.86 11.08 13.40
CA ALA A 772 13.57 10.66 12.04
C ALA A 772 14.02 11.71 11.01
N THR A 773 13.74 12.98 11.25
CA THR A 773 14.15 14.08 10.36
C THR A 773 15.66 14.15 10.22
N LEU A 774 16.40 14.02 11.32
CA LEU A 774 17.86 14.02 11.29
C LEU A 774 18.44 12.78 10.58
N ARG A 775 17.79 11.62 10.69
CA ARG A 775 18.24 10.39 9.99
C ARG A 775 17.92 10.39 8.50
N THR A 776 16.83 11.07 8.06
CA THR A 776 16.34 10.97 6.67
C THR A 776 16.34 12.31 5.95
N ASP A 777 15.55 13.29 6.40
CA ASP A 777 15.38 14.55 5.67
C ASP A 777 16.68 15.39 5.63
N LEU A 778 17.50 15.36 6.67
CA LEU A 778 18.74 16.11 6.73
C LEU A 778 19.73 15.73 5.61
N PRO A 779 20.13 14.44 5.44
CA PRO A 779 21.01 14.07 4.34
C PRO A 779 20.35 14.21 2.96
N GLU A 780 19.05 14.03 2.84
CA GLU A 780 18.31 14.23 1.58
C GLU A 780 18.25 15.71 1.16
N LEU A 781 18.11 16.64 2.12
CA LEU A 781 18.08 18.06 1.86
C LEU A 781 19.48 18.72 1.72
N LEU A 782 20.50 18.08 2.27
CA LEU A 782 21.88 18.53 2.22
C LEU A 782 22.82 17.42 1.69
N PRO A 783 22.59 16.89 0.48
CA PRO A 783 23.34 15.74 -0.04
C PRO A 783 24.83 16.06 -0.26
N ASP A 784 25.15 17.34 -0.52
CA ASP A 784 26.52 17.79 -0.78
C ASP A 784 27.30 18.13 0.50
N ASP A 785 26.67 18.05 1.68
CA ASP A 785 27.33 18.31 2.97
C ASP A 785 27.60 16.99 3.71
N PRO A 786 28.86 16.51 3.74
CA PRO A 786 29.20 15.23 4.36
C PRO A 786 28.91 15.19 5.87
N ARG A 787 28.78 16.35 6.52
CA ARG A 787 28.41 16.45 7.94
C ARG A 787 26.97 15.95 8.16
N ALA A 788 26.09 16.15 7.19
CA ALA A 788 24.70 15.68 7.26
C ALA A 788 24.64 14.15 7.37
N ALA A 789 25.39 13.45 6.53
CA ALA A 789 25.45 11.98 6.58
C ALA A 789 26.08 11.48 7.89
N ARG A 790 27.15 12.14 8.37
CA ARG A 790 27.78 11.78 9.66
C ARG A 790 26.84 11.99 10.84
N LEU A 791 26.13 13.12 10.89
CA LEU A 791 25.14 13.37 11.94
C LEU A 791 24.01 12.34 11.88
N ALA A 792 23.45 12.08 10.71
CA ALA A 792 22.40 11.07 10.54
C ALA A 792 22.80 9.69 11.07
N ALA A 793 24.05 9.27 10.78
CA ALA A 793 24.60 8.01 11.28
C ALA A 793 24.84 7.98 12.80
N SER A 794 25.07 9.14 13.44
CA SER A 794 25.32 9.26 14.88
C SER A 794 24.05 9.38 15.73
N VAL A 795 22.89 9.69 15.12
CA VAL A 795 21.62 9.85 15.85
C VAL A 795 21.17 8.52 16.45
N ARG A 796 20.79 8.55 17.72
CA ARG A 796 20.23 7.40 18.46
C ARG A 796 18.97 7.85 19.21
N THR A 797 18.03 6.92 19.38
CA THR A 797 16.91 7.09 20.31
C THR A 797 17.40 6.92 21.75
N PHE A 798 16.57 7.27 22.70
CA PHE A 798 16.85 7.11 24.13
C PHE A 798 17.14 5.65 24.50
N ALA A 799 16.35 4.70 24.02
CA ALA A 799 16.53 3.28 24.28
C ALA A 799 17.76 2.71 23.55
N GLU A 800 18.01 3.08 22.28
CA GLU A 800 19.18 2.65 21.52
C GLU A 800 20.50 3.05 22.20
N VAL A 801 20.56 4.23 22.80
CA VAL A 801 21.79 4.66 23.48
C VAL A 801 22.02 3.92 24.78
N LEU A 802 20.97 3.63 25.55
CA LEU A 802 21.08 2.80 26.76
C LEU A 802 21.56 1.39 26.45
N GLU A 803 21.02 0.76 25.41
CA GLU A 803 21.49 -0.56 24.97
C GLU A 803 22.96 -0.55 24.51
N SER A 804 23.36 0.48 23.76
CA SER A 804 24.69 0.47 23.13
C SER A 804 25.81 0.95 24.06
N LEU A 805 25.56 1.91 24.97
CA LEU A 805 26.54 2.49 25.84
C LEU A 805 26.47 2.03 27.30
N ALA A 806 25.37 1.45 27.72
CA ALA A 806 25.15 0.94 29.07
C ALA A 806 24.43 -0.42 29.04
N PRO A 807 24.98 -1.44 28.33
CA PRO A 807 24.31 -2.73 28.15
C PRO A 807 24.08 -3.46 29.48
N ASP A 808 25.00 -3.27 30.44
CA ASP A 808 24.93 -3.90 31.77
C ASP A 808 24.09 -3.13 32.78
N TRP A 809 23.56 -1.97 32.42
CA TRP A 809 22.68 -1.20 33.28
C TRP A 809 21.31 -1.83 33.36
N GLU A 810 20.85 -2.16 34.56
CA GLU A 810 19.51 -2.66 34.79
C GLU A 810 18.58 -1.51 35.10
N PRO A 811 17.49 -1.34 34.30
CA PRO A 811 16.47 -0.33 34.59
C PRO A 811 15.72 -0.71 35.88
N PRO A 812 15.15 0.27 36.62
CA PRO A 812 14.31 -0.01 37.76
C PRO A 812 13.12 -0.89 37.34
N ARG A 813 12.79 -1.89 38.15
CA ARG A 813 11.70 -2.81 37.85
C ARG A 813 10.38 -2.22 38.35
N LEU A 814 9.41 -2.09 37.45
CA LEU A 814 8.15 -1.38 37.66
C LEU A 814 6.94 -2.31 37.75
N ASP A 815 6.98 -3.44 37.09
CA ASP A 815 5.92 -4.47 37.02
C ASP A 815 4.50 -3.87 36.83
N ARG A 816 4.36 -2.96 35.87
CA ARG A 816 3.10 -2.25 35.57
C ARG A 816 2.61 -2.54 34.14
N PRO A 817 1.28 -2.64 33.92
CA PRO A 817 0.74 -2.66 32.58
C PRO A 817 0.87 -1.28 31.91
N VAL A 818 1.16 -1.29 30.61
CA VAL A 818 1.28 -0.10 29.78
C VAL A 818 0.35 -0.15 28.60
N THR A 819 -0.12 1.01 28.16
CA THR A 819 -0.83 1.26 26.92
C THR A 819 -0.34 2.59 26.33
N GLY A 820 -0.81 2.98 25.18
CA GLY A 820 -0.46 4.29 24.57
C GLY A 820 -0.16 4.18 23.09
N GLN A 821 0.82 4.97 22.62
CA GLN A 821 1.08 5.13 21.18
C GLN A 821 2.55 5.01 20.85
N THR A 822 2.90 4.08 19.96
CA THR A 822 4.16 4.13 19.21
C THR A 822 4.11 5.29 18.23
N HIS A 823 5.06 6.21 18.29
CA HIS A 823 5.07 7.37 17.41
C HIS A 823 5.20 6.97 15.93
N CYS A 824 4.42 7.58 15.03
CA CYS A 824 4.42 7.22 13.61
C CYS A 824 5.81 7.30 12.96
N HIS A 825 6.64 8.31 13.26
CA HIS A 825 8.01 8.39 12.75
C HIS A 825 8.94 7.35 13.40
N GLN A 826 8.67 6.93 14.62
CA GLN A 826 9.39 5.81 15.24
C GLN A 826 9.08 4.53 14.46
N HIS A 827 7.82 4.21 14.23
CA HIS A 827 7.42 3.09 13.40
C HIS A 827 8.04 3.13 12.00
N ALA A 828 7.96 4.30 11.33
CA ALA A 828 8.32 4.42 9.92
C ALA A 828 9.83 4.51 9.64
N VAL A 829 10.64 4.97 10.58
CA VAL A 829 12.06 5.33 10.32
C VAL A 829 13.02 4.74 11.35
N LEU A 830 12.67 4.81 12.64
CA LEU A 830 13.61 4.49 13.72
C LEU A 830 13.55 3.02 14.13
N GLY A 831 12.36 2.40 14.06
CA GLY A 831 12.05 1.12 14.70
C GLY A 831 11.78 1.28 16.20
N ASP A 832 11.07 0.33 16.80
CA ASP A 832 10.69 0.34 18.21
C ASP A 832 11.31 -0.82 19.01
N ALA A 833 12.20 -1.60 18.41
CA ALA A 833 12.72 -2.81 19.02
C ALA A 833 13.52 -2.54 20.30
N ALA A 834 14.38 -1.52 20.30
CA ALA A 834 15.15 -1.12 21.48
C ALA A 834 14.22 -0.62 22.61
N ASP A 835 13.22 0.20 22.26
CA ASP A 835 12.25 0.72 23.22
C ASP A 835 11.40 -0.41 23.83
N ARG A 836 11.04 -1.41 23.05
CA ARG A 836 10.31 -2.59 23.51
C ARG A 836 11.14 -3.41 24.49
N ARG A 837 12.40 -3.73 24.14
CA ARG A 837 13.30 -4.46 25.05
C ARG A 837 13.55 -3.70 26.33
N LEU A 838 13.71 -2.38 26.27
CA LEU A 838 13.89 -1.55 27.46
C LEU A 838 12.64 -1.58 28.37
N ARG A 839 11.43 -1.51 27.79
CA ARG A 839 10.17 -1.68 28.55
C ARG A 839 10.06 -3.06 29.19
N GLU A 840 10.37 -4.12 28.45
CA GLU A 840 10.35 -5.50 28.94
C GLU A 840 11.33 -5.69 30.11
N ARG A 841 12.56 -5.18 29.98
CA ARG A 841 13.55 -5.19 31.08
C ARG A 841 13.09 -4.42 32.30
N ALA A 842 12.35 -3.33 32.12
CA ALA A 842 11.75 -2.56 33.20
C ALA A 842 10.48 -3.19 33.80
N GLY A 843 10.01 -4.34 33.30
CA GLY A 843 8.78 -4.99 33.76
C GLY A 843 7.51 -4.28 33.30
N LEU A 844 7.59 -3.45 32.26
CA LEU A 844 6.42 -2.77 31.67
C LEU A 844 5.77 -3.71 30.64
N THR A 845 4.58 -4.22 31.00
CA THR A 845 3.86 -5.23 30.21
C THR A 845 2.75 -4.62 29.38
N GLY A 846 2.54 -5.10 28.16
CA GLY A 846 1.49 -4.61 27.27
C GLY A 846 2.02 -4.08 25.95
N THR A 847 1.11 -3.70 25.06
CA THR A 847 1.43 -3.23 23.71
C THR A 847 0.99 -1.78 23.52
N LEU A 848 1.80 -1.01 22.82
CA LEU A 848 1.41 0.33 22.39
C LEU A 848 0.68 0.24 21.05
N ALA A 849 -0.35 1.10 20.86
CA ALA A 849 -1.07 1.19 19.61
C ALA A 849 -0.12 1.59 18.47
N GLY A 850 -0.35 1.01 17.30
CA GLY A 850 0.23 1.49 16.05
C GLY A 850 -0.53 2.71 15.51
N GLY A 851 -0.51 2.92 14.19
CA GLY A 851 -1.27 4.00 13.55
C GLY A 851 -0.70 5.39 13.79
N CYS A 852 -1.56 6.38 13.69
CA CYS A 852 -1.22 7.79 13.91
C CYS A 852 -2.14 8.42 14.96
N CYS A 853 -1.59 9.19 15.88
CA CYS A 853 -2.41 9.93 16.86
C CYS A 853 -3.28 11.03 16.24
N GLY A 854 -3.06 11.37 14.97
CA GLY A 854 -3.82 12.37 14.23
C GLY A 854 -3.36 13.81 14.41
N LEU A 855 -2.59 14.16 15.43
CA LEU A 855 -2.13 15.55 15.64
C LEU A 855 -1.03 15.95 14.65
N ALA A 856 -0.02 15.09 14.46
CA ALA A 856 1.04 15.24 13.47
C ALA A 856 1.61 16.69 13.36
N GLY A 857 2.15 17.19 14.43
CA GLY A 857 2.75 18.55 14.50
C GLY A 857 1.74 19.66 14.21
N ASN A 858 1.92 20.39 13.10
CA ASN A 858 1.03 21.48 12.70
C ASN A 858 -0.34 21.00 12.18
N PHE A 859 -0.43 19.79 11.62
CA PHE A 859 -1.62 19.30 10.91
C PHE A 859 -2.91 19.45 11.74
N GLY A 860 -2.96 18.89 12.95
CA GLY A 860 -4.15 18.93 13.78
C GLY A 860 -4.47 20.31 14.38
N PHE A 861 -3.62 21.30 14.18
CA PHE A 861 -3.85 22.70 14.54
C PHE A 861 -4.32 23.55 13.36
N GLU A 862 -4.35 23.02 12.15
CA GLU A 862 -4.77 23.77 10.98
C GLU A 862 -6.30 23.78 10.84
N PRO A 863 -6.89 24.91 10.40
CA PRO A 863 -8.34 25.00 10.17
C PRO A 863 -8.80 23.94 9.16
N GLY A 864 -9.90 23.25 9.48
CA GLY A 864 -10.48 22.19 8.65
C GLY A 864 -9.85 20.81 8.84
N HIS A 865 -8.81 20.65 9.65
CA HIS A 865 -8.16 19.35 9.89
C HIS A 865 -8.58 18.69 11.22
N TYR A 866 -9.30 19.40 12.09
CA TYR A 866 -9.62 18.93 13.43
C TYR A 866 -10.36 17.58 13.43
N GLU A 867 -11.42 17.46 12.64
CA GLU A 867 -12.24 16.24 12.56
C GLU A 867 -11.43 15.05 12.08
N VAL A 868 -10.64 15.23 11.02
CA VAL A 868 -9.74 14.17 10.50
C VAL A 868 -8.67 13.80 11.53
N SER A 869 -8.16 14.80 12.28
CA SER A 869 -7.19 14.56 13.35
C SER A 869 -7.78 13.74 14.49
N VAL A 870 -9.03 13.99 14.88
CA VAL A 870 -9.74 13.20 15.89
C VAL A 870 -10.04 11.81 15.40
N ALA A 871 -10.59 11.67 14.20
CA ALA A 871 -10.90 10.38 13.60
C ALA A 871 -9.67 9.47 13.43
N CYS A 872 -8.48 10.04 13.16
CA CYS A 872 -7.24 9.28 13.17
C CYS A 872 -6.87 8.73 14.56
N ALA A 873 -7.18 9.45 15.63
CA ALA A 873 -6.97 8.96 17.00
C ALA A 873 -7.98 7.85 17.36
N GLU A 874 -9.21 7.97 16.86
CA GLU A 874 -10.28 6.99 17.04
C GLU A 874 -10.02 5.65 16.33
N ASP A 875 -9.17 5.64 15.29
CA ASP A 875 -8.84 4.41 14.56
C ASP A 875 -8.11 3.37 15.44
N GLN A 876 -7.10 3.78 16.22
CA GLN A 876 -6.30 2.85 17.02
C GLN A 876 -5.98 3.35 18.43
N LEU A 877 -5.65 4.63 18.62
CA LEU A 877 -5.18 5.16 19.90
C LEU A 877 -6.26 5.13 20.98
N LEU A 878 -7.42 5.74 20.73
CA LEU A 878 -8.49 5.81 21.72
C LEU A 878 -9.06 4.44 22.10
N PRO A 879 -9.26 3.50 21.15
CA PRO A 879 -9.62 2.12 21.50
C PRO A 879 -8.60 1.44 22.43
N ALA A 880 -7.29 1.60 22.16
CA ALA A 880 -6.24 1.02 23.00
C ALA A 880 -6.23 1.61 24.42
N LEU A 881 -6.44 2.92 24.56
CA LEU A 881 -6.55 3.57 25.87
C LEU A 881 -7.80 3.11 26.63
N SER A 882 -8.91 2.93 25.95
CA SER A 882 -10.18 2.48 26.54
C SER A 882 -10.13 1.01 26.98
N ALA A 883 -9.40 0.16 26.22
CA ALA A 883 -9.23 -1.25 26.56
C ALA A 883 -8.35 -1.48 27.80
N ALA A 884 -7.53 -0.50 28.20
CA ALA A 884 -6.63 -0.58 29.34
C ALA A 884 -6.72 0.66 30.24
N PRO A 885 -7.84 0.89 30.94
CA PRO A 885 -8.11 2.15 31.67
C PRO A 885 -7.14 2.40 32.85
N SER A 886 -6.63 1.35 33.48
CA SER A 886 -5.69 1.44 34.62
C SER A 886 -4.21 1.37 34.23
N ALA A 887 -3.87 1.11 32.95
CA ALA A 887 -2.49 0.99 32.52
C ALA A 887 -1.79 2.37 32.47
N GLU A 888 -0.47 2.39 32.68
CA GLU A 888 0.37 3.57 32.45
C GLU A 888 0.33 3.96 30.96
N VAL A 889 0.17 5.27 30.67
CA VAL A 889 0.06 5.73 29.27
C VAL A 889 1.43 6.20 28.76
N LEU A 890 2.02 5.45 27.85
CA LEU A 890 3.29 5.78 27.22
C LEU A 890 3.11 6.39 25.83
N ALA A 891 3.79 7.51 25.61
CA ALA A 891 3.87 8.16 24.31
C ALA A 891 5.11 9.07 24.25
N ASP A 892 6.14 8.68 23.51
CA ASP A 892 7.40 9.42 23.45
C ASP A 892 7.30 10.70 22.62
N GLY A 893 6.42 10.73 21.59
CA GLY A 893 6.22 11.93 20.78
C GLY A 893 5.38 13.01 21.49
N PHE A 894 5.81 14.26 21.40
CA PHE A 894 5.08 15.41 21.93
C PHE A 894 3.66 15.54 21.34
N SER A 895 3.51 15.31 20.03
CA SER A 895 2.20 15.33 19.38
C SER A 895 1.26 14.26 19.95
N CYS A 896 1.74 13.05 20.22
CA CYS A 896 0.94 11.97 20.80
C CYS A 896 0.47 12.35 22.22
N ARG A 897 1.38 12.85 23.07
CA ARG A 897 1.04 13.29 24.44
C ARG A 897 0.02 14.43 24.42
N THR A 898 0.18 15.38 23.51
CA THR A 898 -0.75 16.52 23.35
C THR A 898 -2.13 16.02 22.90
N GLN A 899 -2.20 15.08 21.96
CA GLN A 899 -3.45 14.51 21.46
C GLN A 899 -4.19 13.74 22.57
N ILE A 900 -3.46 12.89 23.32
CA ILE A 900 -4.02 12.15 24.46
C ILE A 900 -4.61 13.12 25.50
N GLY A 901 -3.85 14.13 25.91
CA GLY A 901 -4.32 15.11 26.89
C GLY A 901 -5.44 16.02 26.39
N HIS A 902 -5.62 16.16 25.06
CA HIS A 902 -6.72 16.92 24.48
C HIS A 902 -8.02 16.10 24.39
N LEU A 903 -7.91 14.81 24.05
CA LEU A 903 -9.07 13.96 23.78
C LEU A 903 -9.50 13.12 25.00
N THR A 904 -8.66 13.04 26.02
CA THR A 904 -8.93 12.25 27.22
C THR A 904 -8.49 13.01 28.49
N GLU A 905 -8.92 12.55 29.65
CA GLU A 905 -8.43 13.03 30.96
C GLU A 905 -7.09 12.39 31.35
N ARG A 906 -6.53 11.51 30.51
CA ARG A 906 -5.29 10.78 30.79
C ARG A 906 -4.08 11.59 30.31
N ARG A 907 -2.98 11.43 31.03
CA ARG A 907 -1.71 12.04 30.68
C ARG A 907 -0.77 11.02 30.03
N GLY A 908 -0.36 11.26 28.78
CA GLY A 908 0.72 10.51 28.16
C GLY A 908 2.08 10.90 28.73
N ARG A 909 2.97 9.94 28.96
CA ARG A 909 4.31 10.13 29.53
C ARG A 909 5.36 9.59 28.56
N HIS A 910 6.51 10.23 28.52
CA HIS A 910 7.69 9.69 27.86
C HIS A 910 8.29 8.55 28.69
N LEU A 911 8.86 7.52 28.06
CA LEU A 911 9.48 6.39 28.79
C LEU A 911 10.54 6.85 29.80
N ALA A 912 11.31 7.88 29.46
CA ALA A 912 12.30 8.47 30.37
C ALA A 912 11.66 9.05 31.66
N GLU A 913 10.44 9.62 31.60
CA GLU A 913 9.76 10.15 32.79
C GLU A 913 9.35 9.02 33.74
N VAL A 914 8.88 7.89 33.19
CA VAL A 914 8.48 6.73 33.99
C VAL A 914 9.67 6.06 34.67
N LEU A 915 10.79 5.92 33.94
CA LEU A 915 12.01 5.35 34.51
C LEU A 915 12.68 6.29 35.54
N ALA A 916 12.66 7.61 35.31
CA ALA A 916 13.26 8.59 36.23
C ALA A 916 12.51 8.64 37.58
N GLU A 917 11.19 8.58 37.56
CA GLU A 917 10.36 8.51 38.77
C GLU A 917 10.70 7.26 39.60
N ALA A 918 10.80 6.11 38.98
CA ALA A 918 11.14 4.87 39.68
C ALA A 918 12.57 4.90 40.27
N ILE A 919 13.52 5.58 39.62
CA ILE A 919 14.88 5.78 40.17
C ILE A 919 14.79 6.68 41.43
N GLU A 920 13.98 7.72 41.42
CA GLU A 920 13.79 8.63 42.59
C GLU A 920 13.12 7.91 43.75
N GLU A 921 12.04 7.15 43.49
CA GLU A 921 11.33 6.36 44.51
C GLU A 921 12.27 5.28 45.13
N GLY A 922 13.10 4.62 44.32
CA GLY A 922 14.06 3.65 44.81
C GLY A 922 15.22 4.25 45.61
N ALA A 923 15.56 5.52 45.35
CA ALA A 923 16.60 6.24 46.10
C ALA A 923 16.05 6.78 47.45
N GLU A 924 14.75 7.04 47.56
CA GLU A 924 14.10 7.52 48.80
C GLU A 924 13.68 6.36 49.71
N ALA A 925 13.61 5.13 49.23
CA ALA A 925 13.32 3.97 50.08
C ALA A 925 14.46 3.78 51.09
N PRO A 926 14.15 3.75 52.43
CA PRO A 926 15.19 3.54 53.45
C PRO A 926 15.85 2.19 53.18
N ARG A 927 17.20 2.21 53.04
CA ARG A 927 18.00 0.98 53.01
C ARG A 927 17.74 0.28 54.34
N LEU A 928 16.81 -0.64 54.40
CA LEU A 928 16.70 -1.58 55.48
C LEU A 928 18.00 -2.43 55.48
N SER A 929 18.92 -2.05 56.35
CA SER A 929 20.17 -2.71 56.64
C SER A 929 19.92 -4.05 57.31
#